data_cd050f7a224611bfba47ee54a0fa5641
#
_entry.id   cd050f7a224611bfba47ee54a0fa5641
#
_cell.length_a   1.000
_cell.length_b   1.000
_cell.length_c   1.000
_cell.angle_alpha   90.00
_cell.angle_beta   90.00
_cell.angle_gamma   90.00
#
_symmetry.space_group_name_H-M   'P 1'
#
loop_
_entity.id
_entity.type
_entity.pdbx_description
1 polymer ?
#
loop_
_entity_poly.entity_id
_entity_poly.type
_entity_poly.pdbx_seq_one_letter_code
_entity_poly.pdbx_strand_id
1 'polypeptide(L)'
;VNTPHSVRATTMSPPRPVRTRLACAVRAILARRRPLLPPMAGVMLAMSCAAQAQQDLPKQDNLGSSQSDFGGVGLMQTPTARFAPLGNAAFTYSRASPYRRYNFSFQPTSWMEAGFRYTEIENRSYGAVARDRNYLDRGFDIKLKLSDESRYWPALAVGARDIGGTGLFSAEYLVASKRWYDFDFTLGMGWGYLGNSGDFSSPFGWASDRFDNRPGRESTSAGDFNLDQLFRGDVALFGGIEYQTPWDPLVLQLEYEGNDYQNEPNPNSSLPNNNQPRDSRVNIGARYHVNDNLALNVGYQRGNTLMAGVTLSANLGGLAQIKFDPEPVPLEDEPPVTHTEDWSEVRRQLAANAGIKVYRVVEQGNTLLVEGEPTTYRSMPEAEGRANRILHNAAGRDITTFRYRWYSEGVAIREDVQPRQAFVDAVASEDANIDYRHSIYSLAATGRPAKGEVLDEPSYPRFNYDIGPGLQQNVGGPDGYLYQVTANLAASYRTDRNGWFSGLVAYNLFDNYDRAEYSTSSRLPRVRSDIDRYVQESDFSVRNLQYTRTAQLGDDWYAMAYGGLLETMYSGAGGELMYRPFNTPLAFGMDLNWVKQRDFDGGFGTRDYDVWTGHITGYWETGFEDVLAKLSVGRYLAGDVGATLDLSRQFASGVRLGAWATRTDAGDDYGEGSFDKGIYVTIPLDAFFVKSSRNQVGLAWQPLIRDGGARLGRAYSLYDLTSERWMGNYWNQTPDALKP
;
A
#
# COMPACT_ATOMS: atom_id res chain seq x y z
N VAL A 1 -36.96 -75.03 26.99
CA VAL A 1 -35.60 -75.17 26.53
C VAL A 1 -35.20 -73.90 25.81
N ASN A 2 -34.41 -73.07 26.47
CA ASN A 2 -33.57 -71.95 26.12
C ASN A 2 -33.83 -71.14 24.87
N THR A 3 -34.32 -69.89 25.08
CA THR A 3 -34.23 -68.74 24.20
C THR A 3 -32.89 -68.00 24.41
N PRO A 4 -32.21 -67.52 23.36
CA PRO A 4 -31.05 -66.63 23.48
C PRO A 4 -31.44 -65.13 23.52
N HIS A 5 -30.80 -64.40 24.42
CA HIS A 5 -30.90 -63.00 24.66
C HIS A 5 -30.40 -62.15 23.41
N SER A 6 -31.24 -61.23 22.97
CA SER A 6 -30.87 -60.20 22.01
C SER A 6 -29.98 -59.15 22.67
N VAL A 7 -28.74 -59.02 22.22
CA VAL A 7 -27.85 -57.90 22.53
C VAL A 7 -28.26 -56.68 21.69
N ARG A 8 -28.79 -55.61 22.33
CA ARG A 8 -28.98 -54.30 21.73
C ARG A 8 -27.62 -53.66 21.47
N ALA A 9 -27.29 -53.46 20.20
CA ALA A 9 -26.19 -52.62 19.80
C ALA A 9 -26.55 -51.13 20.05
N THR A 10 -25.88 -50.52 21.02
CA THR A 10 -25.89 -49.08 21.23
C THR A 10 -25.08 -48.43 20.11
N THR A 11 -25.74 -47.79 19.17
CA THR A 11 -25.12 -46.93 18.18
C THR A 11 -24.55 -45.69 18.88
N MET A 12 -23.24 -45.65 19.03
CA MET A 12 -22.52 -44.45 19.40
C MET A 12 -22.65 -43.40 18.25
N SER A 13 -23.31 -42.32 18.55
CA SER A 13 -23.29 -41.10 17.68
C SER A 13 -21.86 -40.57 17.57
N PRO A 14 -21.41 -40.15 16.38
CA PRO A 14 -20.08 -39.57 16.23
C PRO A 14 -19.95 -38.28 17.05
N PRO A 15 -18.77 -37.99 17.61
CA PRO A 15 -18.56 -36.78 18.40
C PRO A 15 -18.77 -35.55 17.51
N ARG A 16 -19.63 -34.64 17.94
CA ARG A 16 -19.82 -33.33 17.32
C ARG A 16 -18.47 -32.56 17.35
N PRO A 17 -18.07 -31.93 16.25
CA PRO A 17 -16.80 -31.24 16.19
C PRO A 17 -16.75 -30.07 17.18
N VAL A 18 -15.58 -29.87 17.77
CA VAL A 18 -15.21 -28.84 18.76
C VAL A 18 -15.45 -27.39 18.25
N ARG A 19 -15.99 -27.26 17.05
CA ARG A 19 -16.30 -26.02 16.32
C ARG A 19 -17.14 -24.96 17.06
N THR A 20 -17.94 -25.36 18.05
CA THR A 20 -19.01 -24.48 18.55
C THR A 20 -18.59 -23.52 19.66
N ARG A 21 -17.51 -23.75 20.37
CA ARG A 21 -17.19 -22.89 21.53
C ARG A 21 -16.30 -21.70 21.21
N LEU A 22 -15.30 -21.88 20.37
CA LEU A 22 -14.41 -20.77 19.99
C LEU A 22 -15.11 -19.81 19.00
N ALA A 23 -15.78 -20.35 17.99
CA ALA A 23 -16.54 -19.57 17.04
C ALA A 23 -17.73 -18.83 17.67
N CYS A 24 -18.42 -19.47 18.64
CA CYS A 24 -19.48 -18.80 19.40
C CYS A 24 -18.94 -17.75 20.38
N ALA A 25 -17.78 -17.97 21.00
CA ALA A 25 -17.16 -16.98 21.87
C ALA A 25 -16.65 -15.76 21.09
N VAL A 26 -16.05 -15.97 19.93
CA VAL A 26 -15.61 -14.88 19.03
C VAL A 26 -16.83 -14.16 18.44
N ARG A 27 -17.87 -14.87 18.00
CA ARG A 27 -19.15 -14.25 17.56
C ARG A 27 -19.84 -13.49 18.69
N ALA A 28 -19.82 -13.97 19.93
CA ALA A 28 -20.43 -13.27 21.08
C ALA A 28 -19.65 -11.99 21.47
N ILE A 29 -18.33 -11.96 21.26
CA ILE A 29 -17.50 -10.78 21.47
C ILE A 29 -17.74 -9.75 20.35
N LEU A 30 -17.91 -10.21 19.11
CA LEU A 30 -18.15 -9.37 17.93
C LEU A 30 -19.61 -8.90 17.80
N ALA A 31 -20.58 -9.65 18.34
CA ALA A 31 -22.02 -9.29 18.30
C ALA A 31 -22.44 -8.21 19.31
N ARG A 32 -21.59 -7.84 20.25
CA ARG A 32 -21.83 -6.64 21.06
C ARG A 32 -21.54 -5.43 20.17
N ARG A 33 -22.61 -4.78 19.71
CA ARG A 33 -22.70 -3.55 18.93
C ARG A 33 -21.77 -2.43 19.45
N ARG A 34 -20.47 -2.57 19.20
CA ARG A 34 -19.53 -1.45 19.21
C ARG A 34 -18.99 -1.34 17.80
N PRO A 35 -18.87 -0.16 17.21
CA PRO A 35 -18.19 0.01 15.95
C PRO A 35 -16.77 -0.51 16.16
N LEU A 36 -16.45 -1.65 15.56
CA LEU A 36 -15.07 -2.12 15.44
C LEU A 36 -14.35 -1.04 14.67
N LEU A 37 -13.28 -0.52 15.23
CA LEU A 37 -12.29 0.26 14.50
C LEU A 37 -12.03 -0.49 13.19
N PRO A 38 -12.08 0.17 12.03
CA PRO A 38 -11.78 -0.50 10.78
C PRO A 38 -10.40 -1.14 10.90
N PRO A 39 -10.15 -2.33 10.33
CA PRO A 39 -8.88 -3.05 10.48
C PRO A 39 -7.67 -2.24 10.05
N MET A 40 -7.84 -1.18 9.27
CA MET A 40 -6.81 -0.17 9.04
C MET A 40 -6.35 0.53 10.32
N ALA A 41 -7.26 0.84 11.25
CA ALA A 41 -6.86 1.37 12.55
C ALA A 41 -6.04 0.31 13.32
N GLY A 42 -6.34 -0.97 13.16
CA GLY A 42 -5.54 -2.07 13.71
C GLY A 42 -4.14 -2.16 13.07
N VAL A 43 -4.05 -2.00 11.75
CA VAL A 43 -2.76 -1.95 11.03
C VAL A 43 -1.98 -0.70 11.45
N MET A 44 -2.62 0.47 11.53
CA MET A 44 -1.98 1.70 12.00
C MET A 44 -1.57 1.61 13.47
N LEU A 45 -2.35 0.93 14.31
CA LEU A 45 -1.97 0.67 15.70
C LEU A 45 -0.75 -0.27 15.77
N ALA A 46 -0.70 -1.32 14.93
CA ALA A 46 0.47 -2.18 14.82
C ALA A 46 1.70 -1.42 14.29
N MET A 47 1.52 -0.54 13.29
CA MET A 47 2.56 0.36 12.80
C MET A 47 3.05 1.33 13.88
N SER A 48 2.13 1.91 14.66
CA SER A 48 2.49 2.79 15.77
C SER A 48 3.27 2.06 16.86
N CYS A 49 2.92 0.80 17.16
CA CYS A 49 3.69 -0.03 18.10
C CYS A 49 5.08 -0.40 17.57
N ALA A 50 5.20 -0.66 16.27
CA ALA A 50 6.50 -0.93 15.64
C ALA A 50 7.40 0.32 15.60
N ALA A 51 6.82 1.51 15.38
CA ALA A 51 7.54 2.77 15.40
C ALA A 51 8.07 3.16 16.80
N GLN A 52 7.46 2.68 17.87
CA GLN A 52 7.96 2.90 19.25
C GLN A 52 9.32 2.24 19.56
N ALA A 53 9.75 1.29 18.73
CA ALA A 53 11.09 0.69 18.86
C ALA A 53 12.23 1.62 18.37
N GLN A 54 11.86 2.75 17.76
CA GLN A 54 12.78 3.77 17.27
C GLN A 54 13.15 4.72 18.45
N GLN A 55 14.20 4.41 19.18
CA GLN A 55 14.69 5.24 20.27
C GLN A 55 15.45 6.47 19.77
N ASP A 56 15.22 7.60 20.46
CA ASP A 56 16.04 8.82 20.49
C ASP A 56 16.20 9.61 19.18
N LEU A 57 15.09 9.90 18.50
CA LEU A 57 15.06 11.11 17.67
C LEU A 57 14.98 12.37 18.56
N PRO A 58 15.63 13.49 18.17
CA PRO A 58 15.53 14.74 18.92
C PRO A 58 14.05 15.11 19.10
N LYS A 59 13.68 15.67 20.27
CA LYS A 59 12.33 16.07 20.65
C LYS A 59 11.57 16.60 19.43
N GLN A 60 10.57 15.87 18.99
CA GLN A 60 9.77 16.24 17.83
C GLN A 60 8.93 17.45 18.25
N ASP A 61 9.10 18.53 17.52
CA ASP A 61 8.34 19.75 17.72
C ASP A 61 6.86 19.47 17.39
N ASN A 62 5.98 19.56 18.38
CA ASN A 62 4.57 19.20 18.27
C ASN A 62 3.73 20.24 17.48
N LEU A 63 4.25 21.46 17.30
CA LEU A 63 3.57 22.49 16.53
C LEU A 63 3.58 22.21 15.03
N GLY A 64 2.45 22.48 14.38
CA GLY A 64 2.32 22.31 12.93
C GLY A 64 2.26 20.85 12.45
N SER A 65 2.09 19.88 13.38
CA SER A 65 1.87 18.45 13.06
C SER A 65 0.43 18.01 13.30
N SER A 66 -0.41 18.91 13.75
CA SER A 66 -1.81 18.68 14.09
C SER A 66 -2.62 18.16 12.91
N GLN A 67 -3.41 17.08 13.13
CA GLN A 67 -4.34 16.57 12.13
C GLN A 67 -5.73 17.15 12.36
N SER A 68 -6.35 17.68 11.29
CA SER A 68 -7.70 18.24 11.35
C SER A 68 -8.78 17.15 11.39
N ASP A 69 -10.02 17.53 11.69
CA ASP A 69 -11.19 16.64 11.63
C ASP A 69 -11.49 16.12 10.22
N PHE A 70 -10.98 16.81 9.21
CA PHE A 70 -11.07 16.37 7.81
C PHE A 70 -9.90 15.50 7.38
N GLY A 71 -8.93 15.25 8.28
CA GLY A 71 -7.65 14.62 7.93
C GLY A 71 -6.67 15.61 7.32
N GLY A 72 -5.41 15.22 7.24
CA GLY A 72 -4.35 16.11 6.83
C GLY A 72 -3.96 17.16 7.90
N VAL A 73 -2.76 17.73 7.74
CA VAL A 73 -2.22 18.69 8.69
C VAL A 73 -3.04 19.98 8.67
N GLY A 74 -3.59 20.34 9.84
CA GLY A 74 -4.49 21.48 10.00
C GLY A 74 -4.82 21.75 11.46
N LEU A 75 -5.65 22.76 11.70
CA LEU A 75 -6.22 23.06 13.01
C LEU A 75 -7.34 22.04 13.36
N MET A 76 -8.52 22.49 13.76
CA MET A 76 -9.68 21.59 13.97
C MET A 76 -10.45 21.33 12.68
N GLN A 77 -10.98 22.36 12.01
CA GLN A 77 -11.74 22.26 10.78
C GLN A 77 -10.96 22.75 9.55
N THR A 78 -9.99 23.64 9.76
CA THR A 78 -9.30 24.36 8.69
C THR A 78 -7.89 23.82 8.45
N PRO A 79 -7.42 23.83 7.18
CA PRO A 79 -6.06 23.41 6.85
C PRO A 79 -5.03 24.47 7.25
N THR A 80 -3.77 24.05 7.43
CA THR A 80 -2.61 24.93 7.56
C THR A 80 -1.67 24.76 6.38
N ALA A 81 -0.66 25.65 6.24
CA ALA A 81 0.41 25.48 5.24
C ALA A 81 1.50 24.52 5.73
N ARG A 82 1.29 23.82 6.83
CA ARG A 82 2.20 22.83 7.39
C ARG A 82 2.02 21.47 6.72
N PHE A 83 3.10 20.70 6.74
CA PHE A 83 3.16 19.34 6.21
C PHE A 83 3.77 18.42 7.25
N ALA A 84 3.30 17.18 7.27
CA ALA A 84 3.92 16.14 8.08
C ALA A 84 5.31 15.78 7.53
N PRO A 85 6.16 15.12 8.32
CA PRO A 85 7.42 14.58 7.83
C PRO A 85 7.20 13.64 6.63
N LEU A 86 8.16 13.62 5.70
CA LEU A 86 8.12 12.74 4.55
C LEU A 86 7.92 11.28 4.97
N GLY A 87 7.02 10.57 4.30
CA GLY A 87 6.66 9.20 4.61
C GLY A 87 5.67 9.06 5.77
N ASN A 88 5.23 10.14 6.40
CA ASN A 88 4.23 10.07 7.46
C ASN A 88 2.88 9.58 6.91
N ALA A 89 2.25 8.67 7.64
CA ALA A 89 0.87 8.25 7.47
C ALA A 89 0.12 8.47 8.78
N ALA A 90 -1.09 9.01 8.72
CA ALA A 90 -1.93 9.22 9.89
C ALA A 90 -3.35 8.71 9.64
N PHE A 91 -3.92 8.10 10.68
CA PHE A 91 -5.33 7.80 10.77
C PHE A 91 -5.95 8.67 11.86
N THR A 92 -6.99 9.43 11.51
CA THR A 92 -7.71 10.27 12.45
C THR A 92 -9.17 9.85 12.52
N TYR A 93 -9.63 9.50 13.70
CA TYR A 93 -11.04 9.40 14.02
C TYR A 93 -11.48 10.64 14.76
N SER A 94 -12.57 11.28 14.33
CA SER A 94 -13.17 12.39 15.05
C SER A 94 -14.70 12.29 15.03
N ARG A 95 -15.32 12.83 16.09
CA ARG A 95 -16.77 12.96 16.23
C ARG A 95 -17.12 14.37 16.67
N ALA A 96 -17.84 15.07 15.79
CA ALA A 96 -18.49 16.35 16.05
C ALA A 96 -19.90 16.27 15.46
N SER A 97 -20.94 16.15 16.31
CA SER A 97 -22.32 15.88 15.82
C SER A 97 -22.74 16.85 14.74
N PRO A 98 -23.37 16.38 13.63
CA PRO A 98 -23.79 15.00 13.35
C PRO A 98 -22.77 14.14 12.60
N TYR A 99 -21.49 14.52 12.58
CA TYR A 99 -20.46 13.86 11.77
C TYR A 99 -19.59 12.93 12.62
N ARG A 100 -19.32 11.73 12.06
CA ARG A 100 -18.20 10.85 12.43
C ARG A 100 -17.27 10.75 11.25
N ARG A 101 -16.01 11.04 11.43
CA ARG A 101 -15.02 11.05 10.36
C ARG A 101 -13.92 10.05 10.64
N TYR A 102 -13.55 9.31 9.59
CA TYR A 102 -12.45 8.35 9.55
C TYR A 102 -11.54 8.79 8.42
N ASN A 103 -10.40 9.34 8.74
CA ASN A 103 -9.52 9.95 7.75
C ASN A 103 -8.17 9.28 7.72
N PHE A 104 -7.64 9.12 6.52
CA PHE A 104 -6.27 8.70 6.27
C PHE A 104 -5.56 9.81 5.56
N SER A 105 -4.42 10.25 6.08
CA SER A 105 -3.56 11.21 5.43
C SER A 105 -2.16 10.65 5.25
N PHE A 106 -1.53 11.01 4.15
CA PHE A 106 -0.22 10.51 3.73
C PHE A 106 0.63 11.67 3.24
N GLN A 107 1.93 11.64 3.56
CA GLN A 107 2.95 12.54 3.03
C GLN A 107 3.83 11.77 2.02
N PRO A 108 3.34 11.53 0.78
CA PRO A 108 4.08 10.71 -0.20
C PRO A 108 5.32 11.40 -0.74
N THR A 109 5.33 12.74 -0.82
CA THR A 109 6.46 13.54 -1.28
C THR A 109 6.70 14.71 -0.33
N SER A 110 7.83 15.40 -0.44
CA SER A 110 8.16 16.54 0.41
C SER A 110 7.23 17.76 0.21
N TRP A 111 6.50 17.80 -0.90
CA TRP A 111 5.67 18.93 -1.35
C TRP A 111 4.19 18.61 -1.50
N MET A 112 3.76 17.35 -1.30
CA MET A 112 2.36 16.93 -1.47
C MET A 112 1.88 16.13 -0.27
N GLU A 113 0.71 16.48 0.25
CA GLU A 113 -0.08 15.69 1.18
C GLU A 113 -1.32 15.19 0.45
N ALA A 114 -1.66 13.93 0.65
CA ALA A 114 -2.87 13.31 0.10
C ALA A 114 -3.71 12.73 1.23
N GLY A 115 -5.05 12.84 1.14
CA GLY A 115 -5.98 12.34 2.12
C GLY A 115 -7.12 11.53 1.52
N PHE A 116 -7.56 10.53 2.25
CA PHE A 116 -8.82 9.83 2.01
C PHE A 116 -9.70 10.00 3.23
N ARG A 117 -10.91 10.51 3.01
CA ARG A 117 -11.90 10.76 4.04
C ARG A 117 -13.12 9.87 3.88
N TYR A 118 -13.59 9.34 5.00
CA TYR A 118 -14.85 8.62 5.11
C TYR A 118 -15.67 9.24 6.24
N THR A 119 -16.80 9.88 5.87
CA THR A 119 -17.67 10.61 6.80
C THR A 119 -19.03 9.96 6.90
N GLU A 120 -19.40 9.54 8.09
CA GLU A 120 -20.76 9.12 8.45
C GLU A 120 -21.56 10.34 8.93
N ILE A 121 -22.73 10.57 8.31
CA ILE A 121 -23.66 11.67 8.66
C ILE A 121 -24.83 11.07 9.42
N GLU A 122 -24.80 11.17 10.75
CA GLU A 122 -25.75 10.46 11.65
C GLU A 122 -27.21 10.90 11.50
N ASN A 123 -27.48 12.12 11.04
CA ASN A 123 -28.82 12.66 10.87
C ASN A 123 -29.34 12.56 9.43
N ARG A 124 -28.72 11.76 8.58
CA ARG A 124 -29.15 11.50 7.21
C ARG A 124 -29.11 10.02 6.90
N SER A 125 -30.17 9.52 6.27
CA SER A 125 -30.24 8.15 5.79
C SER A 125 -29.70 8.04 4.36
N TYR A 126 -29.28 6.84 3.98
CA TYR A 126 -28.79 6.54 2.62
C TYR A 126 -29.90 6.59 1.54
N GLY A 127 -31.13 6.94 1.90
CA GLY A 127 -32.28 7.02 1.01
C GLY A 127 -33.08 5.72 0.90
N ALA A 128 -33.73 5.49 -0.24
CA ALA A 128 -34.66 4.35 -0.42
C ALA A 128 -33.97 2.98 -0.40
N VAL A 129 -32.66 2.95 -0.68
CA VAL A 129 -31.86 1.72 -0.81
C VAL A 129 -31.48 1.14 0.55
N ALA A 130 -31.19 2.02 1.54
CA ALA A 130 -30.78 1.61 2.88
C ALA A 130 -31.29 2.62 3.92
N ARG A 131 -32.60 2.60 4.18
CA ARG A 131 -33.30 3.59 5.02
C ARG A 131 -32.89 3.60 6.48
N ASP A 132 -32.39 2.49 6.99
CA ASP A 132 -31.97 2.25 8.36
C ASP A 132 -30.48 2.57 8.59
N ARG A 133 -29.75 2.96 7.54
CA ARG A 133 -28.31 3.28 7.61
C ARG A 133 -28.06 4.77 7.42
N ASN A 134 -27.05 5.25 8.18
CA ASN A 134 -26.56 6.61 8.03
C ASN A 134 -25.90 6.80 6.68
N TYR A 135 -25.95 8.01 6.14
CA TYR A 135 -25.27 8.34 4.89
C TYR A 135 -23.76 8.33 5.08
N LEU A 136 -23.06 7.73 4.13
CA LEU A 136 -21.61 7.54 4.15
C LEU A 136 -20.99 8.31 2.98
N ASP A 137 -20.32 9.40 3.30
CA ASP A 137 -19.59 10.24 2.36
C ASP A 137 -18.14 9.82 2.20
N ARG A 138 -17.58 9.97 1.01
CA ARG A 138 -16.19 9.64 0.67
C ARG A 138 -15.57 10.79 -0.10
N GLY A 139 -14.38 11.20 0.31
CA GLY A 139 -13.65 12.27 -0.35
C GLY A 139 -12.16 11.99 -0.45
N PHE A 140 -11.54 12.50 -1.50
CA PHE A 140 -10.09 12.58 -1.67
C PHE A 140 -9.67 14.03 -1.54
N ASP A 141 -8.66 14.27 -0.73
CA ASP A 141 -8.10 15.58 -0.46
C ASP A 141 -6.65 15.63 -0.95
N ILE A 142 -6.24 16.77 -1.45
CA ILE A 142 -4.85 17.04 -1.87
C ILE A 142 -4.43 18.41 -1.37
N LYS A 143 -3.19 18.50 -0.87
CA LYS A 143 -2.54 19.76 -0.52
C LYS A 143 -1.14 19.81 -1.08
N LEU A 144 -0.79 20.91 -1.72
CA LEU A 144 0.48 21.13 -2.39
C LEU A 144 1.22 22.28 -1.73
N LYS A 145 2.49 22.10 -1.45
CA LYS A 145 3.38 23.12 -0.92
C LYS A 145 3.79 24.07 -2.05
N LEU A 146 3.61 25.36 -1.86
CA LEU A 146 4.06 26.39 -2.77
C LEU A 146 5.41 26.97 -2.37
N SER A 147 5.62 27.16 -1.04
CA SER A 147 6.90 27.62 -0.50
C SER A 147 7.09 27.16 0.94
N ASP A 148 8.33 26.95 1.31
CA ASP A 148 8.70 26.74 2.72
C ASP A 148 8.73 28.08 3.48
N GLU A 149 8.56 28.00 4.81
CA GLU A 149 8.74 29.14 5.68
C GLU A 149 10.19 29.61 5.69
N SER A 150 10.38 30.91 5.64
CA SER A 150 11.68 31.57 5.83
C SER A 150 11.61 32.58 6.97
N ARG A 151 12.74 33.23 7.28
CA ARG A 151 12.76 34.25 8.34
C ARG A 151 11.66 35.31 8.20
N TYR A 152 11.36 35.75 6.99
CA TYR A 152 10.45 36.86 6.72
C TYR A 152 9.14 36.42 6.04
N TRP A 153 9.15 35.31 5.30
CA TRP A 153 8.00 34.82 4.52
C TRP A 153 7.34 33.63 5.20
N PRO A 154 6.01 33.55 5.20
CA PRO A 154 5.30 32.37 5.69
C PRO A 154 5.49 31.17 4.77
N ALA A 155 5.26 29.95 5.27
CA ALA A 155 4.97 28.82 4.44
C ALA A 155 3.67 29.06 3.67
N LEU A 156 3.60 28.65 2.41
CA LEU A 156 2.40 28.76 1.56
C LEU A 156 2.00 27.40 1.03
N ALA A 157 0.70 27.14 1.03
CA ALA A 157 0.13 25.94 0.43
C ALA A 157 -1.20 26.24 -0.27
N VAL A 158 -1.50 25.40 -1.27
CA VAL A 158 -2.78 25.36 -1.96
C VAL A 158 -3.34 23.95 -1.82
N GLY A 159 -4.65 23.81 -1.72
CA GLY A 159 -5.25 22.49 -1.66
C GLY A 159 -6.70 22.45 -2.09
N ALA A 160 -7.18 21.23 -2.29
CA ALA A 160 -8.57 20.95 -2.60
C ALA A 160 -9.04 19.77 -1.74
N ARG A 161 -10.21 19.91 -1.16
CA ARG A 161 -10.94 18.88 -0.44
C ARG A 161 -12.02 18.28 -1.30
N ASP A 162 -12.24 16.98 -1.13
CA ASP A 162 -13.30 16.23 -1.83
C ASP A 162 -13.26 16.39 -3.36
N ILE A 163 -12.05 16.39 -3.92
CA ILE A 163 -11.80 16.64 -5.35
C ILE A 163 -12.28 15.50 -6.26
N GLY A 164 -12.30 14.28 -5.76
CA GLY A 164 -12.70 13.07 -6.50
C GLY A 164 -13.67 12.20 -5.75
N GLY A 165 -14.45 12.75 -4.85
CA GLY A 165 -15.42 12.08 -3.99
C GLY A 165 -16.86 12.35 -4.38
N THR A 166 -17.71 12.48 -3.37
CA THR A 166 -19.13 12.85 -3.57
C THR A 166 -19.30 14.33 -3.83
N GLY A 167 -18.31 15.17 -3.48
CA GLY A 167 -18.35 16.62 -3.56
C GLY A 167 -19.19 17.32 -2.48
N LEU A 168 -19.70 16.59 -1.47
CA LEU A 168 -20.49 17.18 -0.38
C LEU A 168 -19.71 18.23 0.41
N PHE A 169 -18.42 17.98 0.61
CA PHE A 169 -17.51 18.86 1.35
C PHE A 169 -16.46 19.50 0.44
N SER A 170 -16.80 19.64 -0.86
CA SER A 170 -15.88 20.19 -1.86
C SER A 170 -15.46 21.62 -1.48
N ALA A 171 -14.17 21.83 -1.37
CA ALA A 171 -13.59 23.12 -1.07
C ALA A 171 -12.18 23.25 -1.64
N GLU A 172 -11.81 24.46 -2.03
CA GLU A 172 -10.43 24.82 -2.36
C GLU A 172 -9.94 25.88 -1.40
N TYR A 173 -8.62 25.99 -1.26
CA TYR A 173 -8.04 26.97 -0.35
C TYR A 173 -6.63 27.37 -0.75
N LEU A 174 -6.28 28.61 -0.37
CA LEU A 174 -4.93 29.11 -0.26
C LEU A 174 -4.66 29.44 1.20
N VAL A 175 -3.52 29.01 1.73
CA VAL A 175 -3.21 29.15 3.16
C VAL A 175 -1.74 29.51 3.36
N ALA A 176 -1.49 30.38 4.35
CA ALA A 176 -0.18 30.77 4.83
C ALA A 176 -0.04 30.42 6.31
N SER A 177 1.12 29.90 6.70
CA SER A 177 1.44 29.65 8.12
C SER A 177 2.80 30.24 8.49
N LYS A 178 2.87 30.86 9.66
CA LYS A 178 4.08 31.52 10.19
C LYS A 178 4.28 31.23 11.65
N ARG A 179 5.44 30.65 11.96
CA ARG A 179 5.82 30.38 13.34
C ARG A 179 6.47 31.60 14.01
N TRP A 180 6.11 31.82 15.25
CA TRP A 180 6.72 32.80 16.10
C TRP A 180 6.84 32.25 17.54
N TYR A 181 8.03 31.84 17.91
CA TYR A 181 8.31 31.14 19.16
C TYR A 181 7.38 29.92 19.36
N ASP A 182 6.64 29.87 20.46
CA ASP A 182 5.71 28.80 20.81
C ASP A 182 4.33 28.93 20.15
N PHE A 183 4.17 29.85 19.21
CA PHE A 183 2.94 30.07 18.46
C PHE A 183 3.12 29.77 16.98
N ASP A 184 2.14 29.09 16.39
CA ASP A 184 2.04 28.91 14.95
C ASP A 184 0.75 29.58 14.43
N PHE A 185 0.90 30.62 13.66
CA PHE A 185 -0.18 31.41 13.10
C PHE A 185 -0.52 30.93 11.71
N THR A 186 -1.81 30.78 11.44
CA THR A 186 -2.33 30.41 10.12
C THR A 186 -3.39 31.41 9.68
N LEU A 187 -3.32 31.80 8.39
CA LEU A 187 -4.34 32.61 7.72
C LEU A 187 -4.55 32.04 6.32
N GLY A 188 -5.80 31.86 5.93
CA GLY A 188 -6.17 31.34 4.63
C GLY A 188 -7.46 31.95 4.09
N MET A 189 -7.71 31.69 2.82
CA MET A 189 -8.95 31.96 2.14
C MET A 189 -9.48 30.67 1.50
N GLY A 190 -10.78 30.41 1.66
CA GLY A 190 -11.44 29.19 1.18
C GLY A 190 -12.59 29.48 0.26
N TRP A 191 -12.79 28.58 -0.69
CA TRP A 191 -13.94 28.51 -1.58
C TRP A 191 -14.80 27.27 -1.23
N GLY A 192 -16.02 27.24 -1.70
CA GLY A 192 -16.93 26.13 -1.46
C GLY A 192 -17.21 25.93 0.02
N TYR A 193 -17.10 24.69 0.52
CA TYR A 193 -17.40 24.38 1.93
C TYR A 193 -16.62 25.23 2.94
N LEU A 194 -15.36 25.55 2.68
CA LEU A 194 -14.54 26.42 3.52
C LEU A 194 -14.88 27.92 3.34
N GLY A 195 -15.58 28.27 2.27
CA GLY A 195 -15.92 29.64 1.90
C GLY A 195 -17.37 30.03 2.06
N ASN A 196 -18.24 29.17 2.58
CA ASN A 196 -19.70 29.36 2.63
C ASN A 196 -20.17 30.61 3.38
N SER A 197 -19.37 31.16 4.28
CA SER A 197 -19.72 32.46 4.93
C SER A 197 -19.70 33.64 3.96
N GLY A 198 -19.05 33.55 2.78
CA GLY A 198 -19.10 34.56 1.74
C GLY A 198 -18.66 35.94 2.18
N ASP A 199 -17.48 36.05 2.80
CA ASP A 199 -16.98 37.33 3.33
C ASP A 199 -16.74 38.37 2.22
N PHE A 200 -16.38 37.90 0.99
CA PHE A 200 -16.18 38.72 -0.19
C PHE A 200 -16.26 37.89 -1.49
N SER A 201 -16.46 38.56 -2.63
CA SER A 201 -16.52 37.92 -3.95
C SER A 201 -15.17 37.35 -4.35
N SER A 202 -15.17 36.36 -5.27
CA SER A 202 -13.97 35.70 -5.72
C SER A 202 -12.86 36.69 -6.12
N PRO A 203 -11.65 36.60 -5.56
CA PRO A 203 -10.53 37.46 -5.97
C PRO A 203 -10.06 37.17 -7.39
N PHE A 204 -10.53 36.10 -8.06
CA PHE A 204 -10.22 35.77 -9.43
C PHE A 204 -11.26 36.28 -10.43
N GLY A 205 -12.36 36.92 -9.98
CA GLY A 205 -13.41 37.52 -10.84
C GLY A 205 -12.84 38.56 -11.81
N TRP A 206 -11.78 39.29 -11.41
CA TRP A 206 -11.08 40.23 -12.31
C TRP A 206 -10.45 39.55 -13.53
N ALA A 207 -10.13 38.26 -13.44
CA ALA A 207 -9.51 37.54 -14.56
C ALA A 207 -10.55 36.92 -15.51
N SER A 208 -11.73 36.55 -14.97
CA SER A 208 -12.86 36.03 -15.76
C SER A 208 -14.11 35.90 -14.88
N ASP A 209 -15.27 36.34 -15.41
CA ASP A 209 -16.59 36.20 -14.79
C ASP A 209 -16.94 34.73 -14.44
N ARG A 210 -16.22 33.78 -15.02
CA ARG A 210 -16.34 32.36 -14.68
C ARG A 210 -16.07 32.10 -13.19
N PHE A 211 -15.24 32.89 -12.54
CA PHE A 211 -14.88 32.70 -11.14
C PHE A 211 -15.87 33.30 -10.17
N ASP A 212 -16.81 34.14 -10.61
CA ASP A 212 -17.79 34.79 -9.74
C ASP A 212 -18.87 33.83 -9.25
N ASN A 213 -19.15 32.75 -9.99
CA ASN A 213 -20.20 31.82 -9.65
C ASN A 213 -19.68 30.37 -9.59
N ARG A 214 -19.95 29.68 -8.48
CA ARG A 214 -19.70 28.27 -8.34
C ARG A 214 -20.87 27.48 -8.93
N PRO A 215 -20.67 26.63 -9.96
CA PRO A 215 -21.74 25.82 -10.50
C PRO A 215 -22.25 24.84 -9.45
N GLY A 216 -23.57 24.62 -9.45
CA GLY A 216 -24.19 23.60 -8.63
C GLY A 216 -23.65 22.21 -8.96
N ARG A 217 -23.70 21.32 -7.98
CA ARG A 217 -23.31 19.93 -8.17
C ARG A 217 -24.35 19.19 -8.99
N GLU A 218 -23.94 18.50 -10.05
CA GLU A 218 -24.80 17.54 -10.75
C GLU A 218 -24.88 16.23 -9.97
N SER A 219 -26.08 15.69 -9.74
CA SER A 219 -26.31 14.49 -8.94
C SER A 219 -25.70 13.21 -9.54
N THR A 220 -25.34 13.24 -10.82
CA THR A 220 -24.74 12.12 -11.57
C THR A 220 -23.23 12.06 -11.48
N SER A 221 -22.57 13.07 -10.94
CA SER A 221 -21.10 13.23 -10.94
C SER A 221 -20.41 12.70 -9.67
N ALA A 222 -21.10 11.90 -8.86
CA ALA A 222 -20.48 11.30 -7.67
C ALA A 222 -19.27 10.44 -8.06
N GLY A 223 -18.09 10.84 -7.61
CA GLY A 223 -16.84 10.17 -7.91
C GLY A 223 -16.03 10.76 -9.07
N ASP A 224 -16.56 11.76 -9.78
CA ASP A 224 -15.83 12.50 -10.81
C ASP A 224 -14.95 13.62 -10.22
N PHE A 225 -13.91 14.00 -10.96
CA PHE A 225 -13.15 15.20 -10.64
C PHE A 225 -13.92 16.44 -11.08
N ASN A 226 -14.47 17.17 -10.11
CA ASN A 226 -15.24 18.39 -10.36
C ASN A 226 -14.30 19.60 -10.60
N LEU A 227 -13.49 19.53 -11.67
CA LEU A 227 -12.52 20.57 -11.98
C LEU A 227 -13.20 21.91 -12.33
N ASP A 228 -14.45 21.87 -12.78
CA ASP A 228 -15.22 23.06 -13.12
C ASP A 228 -15.64 23.92 -11.92
N GLN A 229 -15.56 23.38 -10.71
CA GLN A 229 -15.88 24.10 -9.48
C GLN A 229 -14.65 24.78 -8.85
N LEU A 230 -13.43 24.47 -9.30
CA LEU A 230 -12.19 24.90 -8.66
C LEU A 230 -12.07 26.43 -8.60
N PHE A 231 -11.88 26.96 -7.36
CA PHE A 231 -11.65 28.39 -7.06
C PHE A 231 -12.77 29.32 -7.56
N ARG A 232 -14.01 28.82 -7.56
CA ARG A 232 -15.19 29.56 -8.04
C ARG A 232 -16.18 29.88 -6.93
N GLY A 233 -16.88 31.03 -7.05
CA GLY A 233 -17.85 31.53 -6.11
C GLY A 233 -17.22 32.38 -5.01
N ASP A 234 -18.04 32.76 -4.03
CA ASP A 234 -17.65 33.59 -2.90
C ASP A 234 -16.57 32.93 -2.05
N VAL A 235 -15.86 33.74 -1.31
CA VAL A 235 -14.70 33.37 -0.50
C VAL A 235 -14.91 33.79 0.94
N ALA A 236 -14.48 32.96 1.88
CA ALA A 236 -14.37 33.35 3.28
C ALA A 236 -12.93 33.21 3.80
N LEU A 237 -12.61 34.06 4.79
CA LEU A 237 -11.37 33.94 5.53
C LEU A 237 -11.49 32.86 6.60
N PHE A 238 -10.40 32.15 6.81
CA PHE A 238 -10.22 31.22 7.91
C PHE A 238 -8.78 31.33 8.45
N GLY A 239 -8.56 30.79 9.63
CA GLY A 239 -7.22 30.71 10.19
C GLY A 239 -7.24 30.42 11.68
N GLY A 240 -6.12 30.59 12.34
CA GLY A 240 -6.03 30.38 13.77
C GLY A 240 -4.62 30.35 14.30
N ILE A 241 -4.49 29.89 15.52
CA ILE A 241 -3.25 29.88 16.28
C ILE A 241 -3.14 28.53 16.99
N GLU A 242 -2.00 27.87 16.85
CA GLU A 242 -1.56 26.80 17.73
C GLU A 242 -0.57 27.37 18.75
N TYR A 243 -0.73 27.00 20.00
CA TYR A 243 0.17 27.37 21.09
C TYR A 243 0.74 26.13 21.77
N GLN A 244 2.05 25.96 21.71
CA GLN A 244 2.77 24.96 22.49
C GLN A 244 2.83 25.42 23.94
N THR A 245 2.15 24.71 24.82
CA THR A 245 2.20 25.03 26.24
C THR A 245 3.55 24.65 26.85
N PRO A 246 3.92 25.20 28.04
CA PRO A 246 5.12 24.74 28.75
C PRO A 246 5.08 23.24 29.15
N TRP A 247 3.92 22.60 29.07
CA TRP A 247 3.76 21.16 29.21
C TRP A 247 3.83 20.51 27.82
N ASP A 248 5.00 19.97 27.47
CA ASP A 248 5.35 19.47 26.14
C ASP A 248 4.25 18.68 25.41
N PRO A 249 3.50 17.74 26.06
CA PRO A 249 2.45 16.98 25.36
C PRO A 249 1.22 17.79 24.96
N LEU A 250 1.02 19.02 25.47
CA LEU A 250 -0.22 19.76 25.30
C LEU A 250 -0.05 20.94 24.34
N VAL A 251 -0.83 20.93 23.25
CA VAL A 251 -0.99 22.05 22.31
C VAL A 251 -2.41 22.59 22.42
N LEU A 252 -2.56 23.89 22.56
CA LEU A 252 -3.86 24.58 22.52
C LEU A 252 -4.11 25.17 21.15
N GLN A 253 -5.38 25.20 20.73
CA GLN A 253 -5.80 25.67 19.42
C GLN A 253 -6.91 26.70 19.53
N LEU A 254 -6.78 27.80 18.81
CA LEU A 254 -7.82 28.80 18.57
C LEU A 254 -8.01 28.89 17.06
N GLU A 255 -9.23 28.69 16.58
CA GLU A 255 -9.54 28.66 15.14
C GLU A 255 -10.69 29.61 14.81
N TYR A 256 -10.56 30.35 13.72
CA TYR A 256 -11.62 31.12 13.08
C TYR A 256 -12.01 30.44 11.78
N GLU A 257 -13.28 30.09 11.62
CA GLU A 257 -13.79 29.23 10.57
C GLU A 257 -14.57 30.01 9.50
N GLY A 258 -14.34 29.66 8.22
CA GLY A 258 -15.00 30.28 7.07
C GLY A 258 -16.32 29.63 6.65
N ASN A 259 -16.70 28.49 7.22
CA ASN A 259 -17.96 27.82 6.93
C ASN A 259 -19.11 28.39 7.79
N ASP A 260 -20.27 28.64 7.21
CA ASP A 260 -21.46 29.09 7.94
C ASP A 260 -22.43 27.97 8.32
N TYR A 261 -22.24 26.75 7.76
CA TYR A 261 -23.08 25.58 7.95
C TYR A 261 -24.54 25.76 7.49
N GLN A 262 -24.86 26.84 6.78
CA GLN A 262 -26.21 27.12 6.28
C GLN A 262 -26.44 26.59 4.87
N ASN A 263 -25.38 26.20 4.19
CA ASN A 263 -25.39 25.59 2.85
C ASN A 263 -24.85 24.15 2.87
N GLU A 264 -25.08 23.44 3.99
CA GLU A 264 -24.71 22.01 4.09
C GLU A 264 -25.52 21.20 3.09
N PRO A 265 -24.89 20.63 2.05
CA PRO A 265 -25.61 19.92 1.01
C PRO A 265 -26.25 18.65 1.57
N ASN A 266 -27.45 18.33 1.10
CA ASN A 266 -28.06 17.05 1.36
C ASN A 266 -27.58 16.05 0.31
N PRO A 267 -27.18 14.83 0.69
CA PRO A 267 -26.87 13.76 -0.25
C PRO A 267 -27.98 13.51 -1.26
N ASN A 268 -29.23 13.61 -0.82
CA ASN A 268 -30.40 13.60 -1.71
C ASN A 268 -30.78 15.04 -2.07
N SER A 269 -30.48 15.45 -3.30
CA SER A 269 -30.76 16.80 -3.80
C SER A 269 -32.23 17.17 -3.80
N SER A 270 -33.15 16.19 -3.69
CA SER A 270 -34.60 16.44 -3.57
C SER A 270 -35.02 16.88 -2.17
N LEU A 271 -34.16 16.75 -1.18
CA LEU A 271 -34.40 17.15 0.22
C LEU A 271 -33.75 18.49 0.51
N PRO A 272 -34.26 19.23 1.51
CA PRO A 272 -33.62 20.47 1.98
C PRO A 272 -32.20 20.24 2.44
N ASN A 273 -31.39 21.28 2.38
CA ASN A 273 -30.04 21.26 2.91
C ASN A 273 -30.00 20.78 4.36
N ASN A 274 -28.88 20.14 4.74
CA ASN A 274 -28.63 19.60 6.06
C ASN A 274 -28.01 20.68 6.99
N ASN A 275 -28.56 21.87 6.98
CA ASN A 275 -28.00 23.00 7.70
C ASN A 275 -27.86 22.70 9.21
N GLN A 276 -26.72 23.13 9.76
CA GLN A 276 -26.40 22.98 11.18
C GLN A 276 -26.38 24.36 11.86
N PRO A 277 -26.83 24.46 13.14
CA PRO A 277 -26.70 25.70 13.88
C PRO A 277 -25.24 26.06 14.12
N ARG A 278 -24.93 27.34 13.99
CA ARG A 278 -23.63 27.92 14.33
C ARG A 278 -23.82 29.17 15.15
N ASP A 279 -23.36 29.13 16.41
CA ASP A 279 -23.48 30.26 17.35
C ASP A 279 -22.19 31.10 17.35
N SER A 280 -21.07 30.54 16.87
CA SER A 280 -19.77 31.22 16.79
C SER A 280 -18.96 30.76 15.60
N ARG A 281 -18.17 31.66 15.01
CA ARG A 281 -17.11 31.33 14.03
C ARG A 281 -15.78 30.94 14.72
N VAL A 282 -15.71 31.08 16.04
CA VAL A 282 -14.49 30.77 16.79
C VAL A 282 -14.65 29.42 17.44
N ASN A 283 -13.70 28.54 17.13
CA ASN A 283 -13.52 27.23 17.72
C ASN A 283 -12.33 27.24 18.67
N ILE A 284 -12.41 26.53 19.78
CA ILE A 284 -11.30 26.32 20.71
C ILE A 284 -11.05 24.86 20.92
N GLY A 285 -9.79 24.48 21.03
CA GLY A 285 -9.42 23.07 21.16
C GLY A 285 -8.10 22.85 21.87
N ALA A 286 -7.87 21.60 22.16
CA ALA A 286 -6.62 21.12 22.74
C ALA A 286 -6.26 19.76 22.14
N ARG A 287 -4.98 19.57 21.93
CA ARG A 287 -4.39 18.31 21.50
C ARG A 287 -3.40 17.84 22.55
N TYR A 288 -3.54 16.58 22.94
CA TYR A 288 -2.65 15.93 23.88
C TYR A 288 -1.91 14.79 23.20
N HIS A 289 -0.59 14.93 23.05
CA HIS A 289 0.29 13.89 22.53
C HIS A 289 0.59 12.89 23.63
N VAL A 290 -0.01 11.71 23.53
CA VAL A 290 0.27 10.59 24.46
C VAL A 290 1.69 10.08 24.24
N ASN A 291 2.10 10.02 22.98
CA ASN A 291 3.45 9.74 22.48
C ASN A 291 3.54 10.23 21.03
N ASP A 292 4.68 9.97 20.36
CA ASP A 292 4.94 10.41 18.97
C ASP A 292 3.96 9.83 17.93
N ASN A 293 3.27 8.74 18.28
CA ASN A 293 2.38 8.01 17.37
C ASN A 293 0.89 8.16 17.73
N LEU A 294 0.56 8.67 18.92
CA LEU A 294 -0.82 8.75 19.42
C LEU A 294 -1.10 10.13 20.00
N ALA A 295 -2.11 10.80 19.45
CA ALA A 295 -2.63 12.06 19.98
C ALA A 295 -4.14 11.97 20.22
N LEU A 296 -4.60 12.65 21.29
CA LEU A 296 -6.01 12.84 21.62
C LEU A 296 -6.40 14.28 21.32
N ASN A 297 -7.56 14.48 20.71
CA ASN A 297 -8.06 15.78 20.31
C ASN A 297 -9.39 16.06 21.00
N VAL A 298 -9.56 17.24 21.56
CA VAL A 298 -10.83 17.73 22.07
C VAL A 298 -11.04 19.16 21.60
N GLY A 299 -12.29 19.53 21.32
CA GLY A 299 -12.59 20.88 20.87
C GLY A 299 -14.05 21.26 21.10
N TYR A 300 -14.29 22.55 21.12
CA TYR A 300 -15.63 23.13 21.12
C TYR A 300 -15.79 23.98 19.88
N GLN A 301 -16.63 23.49 18.98
CA GLN A 301 -16.80 24.00 17.62
C GLN A 301 -18.15 24.63 17.44
N ARG A 302 -18.27 25.58 16.50
CA ARG A 302 -19.51 26.28 16.14
C ARG A 302 -20.19 27.04 17.29
N GLY A 303 -19.55 27.13 18.46
CA GLY A 303 -20.13 27.70 19.68
C GLY A 303 -21.17 26.81 20.38
N ASN A 304 -21.42 25.59 19.89
CA ASN A 304 -22.48 24.69 20.39
C ASN A 304 -22.16 23.20 20.30
N THR A 305 -21.02 22.81 19.77
CA THR A 305 -20.72 21.39 19.49
C THR A 305 -19.41 20.96 20.11
N LEU A 306 -19.46 19.92 20.95
CA LEU A 306 -18.28 19.26 21.46
C LEU A 306 -17.70 18.30 20.43
N MET A 307 -16.39 18.38 20.18
CA MET A 307 -15.63 17.47 19.35
C MET A 307 -14.69 16.63 20.22
N ALA A 308 -14.54 15.36 19.88
CA ALA A 308 -13.53 14.47 20.41
C ALA A 308 -12.94 13.60 19.30
N GLY A 309 -11.65 13.36 19.35
CA GLY A 309 -10.96 12.58 18.34
C GLY A 309 -9.69 11.92 18.83
N VAL A 310 -9.18 11.02 18.01
CA VAL A 310 -7.90 10.34 18.21
C VAL A 310 -7.15 10.28 16.88
N THR A 311 -5.85 10.54 16.93
CA THR A 311 -4.95 10.41 15.78
C THR A 311 -3.89 9.37 16.08
N LEU A 312 -3.74 8.41 15.17
CA LEU A 312 -2.63 7.47 15.13
C LEU A 312 -1.74 7.86 13.95
N SER A 313 -0.45 7.97 14.16
CA SER A 313 0.51 8.31 13.11
C SER A 313 1.72 7.39 13.13
N ALA A 314 2.32 7.17 11.96
CA ALA A 314 3.56 6.43 11.82
C ALA A 314 4.34 6.97 10.62
N ASN A 315 5.66 7.04 10.74
CA ASN A 315 6.52 7.36 9.60
C ASN A 315 6.85 6.09 8.83
N LEU A 316 6.16 5.88 7.70
CA LEU A 316 6.36 4.73 6.81
C LEU A 316 7.76 4.74 6.18
N GLY A 317 8.34 5.92 5.96
CA GLY A 317 9.67 6.08 5.37
C GLY A 317 10.79 5.65 6.30
N GLY A 318 10.57 5.76 7.61
CA GLY A 318 11.53 5.42 8.66
C GLY A 318 11.22 4.11 9.40
N LEU A 319 10.26 3.31 8.94
CA LEU A 319 9.96 2.03 9.58
C LEU A 319 11.17 1.11 9.54
N ALA A 320 11.73 0.82 10.70
CA ALA A 320 12.83 -0.10 10.88
C ALA A 320 12.67 -0.84 12.21
N GLN A 321 12.94 -2.13 12.20
CA GLN A 321 12.95 -2.96 13.39
C GLN A 321 14.38 -3.42 13.68
N ILE A 322 14.77 -3.43 14.95
CA ILE A 322 16.05 -4.03 15.37
C ILE A 322 16.04 -5.50 14.95
N LYS A 323 17.11 -5.92 14.25
CA LYS A 323 17.25 -7.27 13.75
C LYS A 323 18.03 -8.16 14.70
N PHE A 324 17.56 -9.40 14.86
CA PHE A 324 18.24 -10.49 15.56
C PHE A 324 18.57 -11.59 14.56
N ASP A 325 19.14 -11.21 13.42
CA ASP A 325 19.67 -12.15 12.44
C ASP A 325 20.97 -12.77 12.98
N PRO A 326 21.40 -13.93 12.46
CA PRO A 326 22.71 -14.47 12.79
C PRO A 326 23.82 -13.46 12.54
N GLU A 327 24.80 -13.41 13.40
CA GLU A 327 25.98 -12.57 13.15
C GLU A 327 26.67 -12.99 11.84
N PRO A 328 27.25 -12.02 11.08
CA PRO A 328 28.07 -12.37 9.92
C PRO A 328 29.20 -13.33 10.30
N VAL A 329 29.53 -14.26 9.42
CA VAL A 329 30.67 -15.16 9.63
C VAL A 329 31.93 -14.32 9.78
N PRO A 330 32.78 -14.58 10.81
CA PRO A 330 34.06 -13.87 10.95
C PRO A 330 34.90 -14.03 9.68
N LEU A 331 35.55 -12.95 9.26
CA LEU A 331 36.48 -12.97 8.15
C LEU A 331 37.85 -13.50 8.65
N GLU A 332 38.40 -14.52 8.01
CA GLU A 332 39.74 -15.01 8.30
C GLU A 332 40.79 -14.02 7.76
N ASP A 333 41.92 -13.86 8.46
CA ASP A 333 42.98 -12.93 8.08
C ASP A 333 43.62 -13.31 6.73
N GLU A 334 43.77 -14.60 6.47
CA GLU A 334 44.30 -15.12 5.23
C GLU A 334 43.39 -16.18 4.61
N PRO A 335 43.14 -16.11 3.28
CA PRO A 335 42.41 -17.16 2.59
C PRO A 335 43.19 -18.47 2.57
N PRO A 336 42.48 -19.61 2.43
CA PRO A 336 43.12 -20.91 2.28
C PRO A 336 44.00 -20.97 1.03
N VAL A 337 45.03 -21.81 1.03
CA VAL A 337 45.96 -21.97 -0.11
C VAL A 337 45.19 -22.57 -1.31
N THR A 338 44.33 -23.52 -1.05
CA THR A 338 43.48 -24.21 -2.04
C THR A 338 41.99 -24.11 -1.63
N HIS A 339 41.08 -24.31 -2.54
CA HIS A 339 39.66 -24.34 -2.22
C HIS A 339 39.32 -25.41 -1.17
N THR A 340 38.26 -25.16 -0.42
CA THR A 340 37.63 -26.20 0.40
C THR A 340 37.14 -27.33 -0.46
N GLU A 341 37.16 -28.56 0.06
CA GLU A 341 36.57 -29.72 -0.61
C GLU A 341 35.05 -29.78 -0.37
N ASP A 342 34.54 -29.18 0.69
CA ASP A 342 33.11 -29.26 1.09
C ASP A 342 32.32 -28.00 0.68
N TRP A 343 32.04 -27.89 -0.60
CA TRP A 343 31.16 -26.84 -1.14
C TRP A 343 29.69 -26.97 -0.67
N SER A 344 29.30 -28.15 -0.20
CA SER A 344 27.97 -28.34 0.35
C SER A 344 27.78 -27.60 1.68
N GLU A 345 28.84 -27.51 2.50
CA GLU A 345 28.86 -26.68 3.71
C GLU A 345 28.84 -25.19 3.37
N VAL A 346 29.66 -24.76 2.41
CA VAL A 346 29.64 -23.36 1.92
C VAL A 346 28.24 -22.96 1.49
N ARG A 347 27.55 -23.81 0.71
CA ARG A 347 26.16 -23.57 0.31
C ARG A 347 25.22 -23.45 1.50
N ARG A 348 25.36 -24.33 2.51
CA ARG A 348 24.51 -24.24 3.72
C ARG A 348 24.73 -22.91 4.47
N GLN A 349 25.97 -22.47 4.57
CA GLN A 349 26.32 -21.18 5.17
C GLN A 349 25.79 -20.00 4.35
N LEU A 350 25.92 -20.03 3.01
CA LEU A 350 25.32 -19.03 2.12
C LEU A 350 23.81 -18.94 2.30
N ALA A 351 23.12 -20.08 2.46
CA ALA A 351 21.69 -20.09 2.72
C ALA A 351 21.32 -19.58 4.11
N ALA A 352 22.02 -20.02 5.15
CA ALA A 352 21.69 -19.74 6.55
C ALA A 352 22.11 -18.33 7.00
N ASN A 353 23.29 -17.85 6.55
CA ASN A 353 23.88 -16.60 7.01
C ASN A 353 23.75 -15.46 6.00
N ALA A 354 23.94 -15.73 4.69
CA ALA A 354 23.79 -14.73 3.63
C ALA A 354 22.39 -14.69 3.00
N GLY A 355 21.50 -15.64 3.32
CA GLY A 355 20.15 -15.70 2.78
C GLY A 355 20.10 -15.91 1.26
N ILE A 356 21.00 -16.71 0.73
CA ILE A 356 21.14 -16.98 -0.71
C ILE A 356 20.79 -18.43 -1.01
N LYS A 357 19.79 -18.66 -1.83
CA LYS A 357 19.51 -19.97 -2.42
C LYS A 357 20.42 -20.16 -3.62
N VAL A 358 21.52 -20.88 -3.41
CA VAL A 358 22.56 -21.11 -4.44
C VAL A 358 22.07 -22.11 -5.47
N TYR A 359 22.17 -21.81 -6.74
CA TYR A 359 21.85 -22.67 -7.89
C TYR A 359 23.09 -23.38 -8.42
N ARG A 360 24.20 -22.69 -8.50
CA ARG A 360 25.49 -23.21 -8.93
C ARG A 360 26.63 -22.37 -8.36
N VAL A 361 27.75 -23.01 -8.12
CA VAL A 361 29.05 -22.36 -7.88
C VAL A 361 29.99 -22.80 -9.00
N VAL A 362 30.55 -21.83 -9.71
CA VAL A 362 31.38 -22.08 -10.90
C VAL A 362 32.69 -21.30 -10.80
N GLU A 363 33.79 -22.00 -10.97
CA GLU A 363 35.10 -21.38 -11.10
C GLU A 363 35.38 -20.99 -12.56
N GLN A 364 35.83 -19.75 -12.76
CA GLN A 364 36.17 -19.17 -14.05
C GLN A 364 37.57 -18.52 -14.00
N GLY A 365 38.61 -19.31 -13.93
CA GLY A 365 39.96 -18.82 -13.72
C GLY A 365 40.11 -18.23 -12.34
N ASN A 366 40.36 -16.92 -12.22
CA ASN A 366 40.52 -16.25 -10.93
C ASN A 366 39.17 -15.67 -10.37
N THR A 367 38.07 -16.05 -10.96
CA THR A 367 36.72 -15.57 -10.56
C THR A 367 35.86 -16.73 -10.08
N LEU A 368 35.26 -16.57 -8.92
CA LEU A 368 34.27 -17.49 -8.39
C LEU A 368 32.86 -16.91 -8.63
N LEU A 369 32.09 -17.57 -9.48
CA LEU A 369 30.73 -17.19 -9.81
C LEU A 369 29.72 -17.98 -8.98
N VAL A 370 28.87 -17.28 -8.23
CA VAL A 370 27.71 -17.83 -7.52
C VAL A 370 26.45 -17.47 -8.27
N GLU A 371 25.75 -18.47 -8.81
CA GLU A 371 24.40 -18.30 -9.38
C GLU A 371 23.37 -18.60 -8.29
N GLY A 372 22.46 -17.65 -7.99
CA GLY A 372 21.50 -17.83 -6.91
C GLY A 372 20.35 -16.84 -6.90
N GLU A 373 19.50 -17.02 -5.91
CA GLU A 373 18.31 -16.21 -5.64
C GLU A 373 18.36 -15.69 -4.20
N PRO A 374 18.19 -14.37 -3.97
CA PRO A 374 18.15 -13.83 -2.62
C PRO A 374 16.83 -14.20 -1.95
N THR A 375 16.88 -14.73 -0.71
CA THR A 375 15.70 -15.23 0.01
C THR A 375 15.40 -14.50 1.32
N THR A 376 16.39 -13.89 1.96
CA THR A 376 16.26 -13.35 3.31
C THR A 376 16.41 -11.85 3.34
N TYR A 377 17.57 -11.34 2.93
CA TYR A 377 17.87 -9.91 3.03
C TYR A 377 17.28 -9.14 1.87
N ARG A 378 16.60 -8.04 2.16
CA ARG A 378 16.13 -7.08 1.16
C ARG A 378 17.30 -6.25 0.62
N SER A 379 18.23 -5.91 1.48
CA SER A 379 19.49 -5.26 1.10
C SER A 379 20.43 -6.24 0.42
N MET A 380 20.66 -6.04 -0.87
CA MET A 380 21.60 -6.89 -1.63
C MET A 380 23.05 -6.68 -1.17
N PRO A 381 23.53 -5.44 -0.90
CA PRO A 381 24.86 -5.24 -0.33
C PRO A 381 25.09 -6.01 0.97
N GLU A 382 24.07 -6.13 1.83
CA GLU A 382 24.16 -6.92 3.06
C GLU A 382 24.29 -8.42 2.76
N ALA A 383 23.44 -8.97 1.90
CA ALA A 383 23.51 -10.39 1.49
C ALA A 383 24.87 -10.73 0.88
N GLU A 384 25.36 -9.87 -0.01
CA GLU A 384 26.65 -10.04 -0.69
C GLU A 384 27.84 -9.88 0.26
N GLY A 385 27.80 -8.91 1.19
CA GLY A 385 28.83 -8.75 2.21
C GLY A 385 28.97 -9.97 3.12
N ARG A 386 27.84 -10.58 3.51
CA ARG A 386 27.82 -11.84 4.26
C ARG A 386 28.34 -13.02 3.44
N ALA A 387 27.96 -13.07 2.16
CA ALA A 387 28.44 -14.11 1.24
C ALA A 387 29.93 -13.98 0.96
N ASN A 388 30.47 -12.77 0.80
CA ASN A 388 31.90 -12.52 0.58
C ASN A 388 32.76 -13.06 1.72
N ARG A 389 32.34 -12.95 2.99
CA ARG A 389 33.04 -13.52 4.15
C ARG A 389 33.12 -15.04 4.05
N ILE A 390 32.01 -15.70 3.73
CA ILE A 390 31.91 -17.16 3.57
C ILE A 390 32.81 -17.63 2.42
N LEU A 391 32.72 -16.94 1.27
CA LEU A 391 33.51 -17.29 0.10
C LEU A 391 35.02 -17.00 0.31
N HIS A 392 35.36 -15.94 1.03
CA HIS A 392 36.76 -15.64 1.38
C HIS A 392 37.39 -16.78 2.19
N ASN A 393 36.66 -17.29 3.18
CA ASN A 393 37.14 -18.37 4.04
C ASN A 393 37.18 -19.72 3.35
N ALA A 394 36.50 -19.90 2.20
CA ALA A 394 36.37 -21.17 1.48
C ALA A 394 37.22 -21.24 0.20
N ALA A 395 37.38 -20.11 -0.49
CA ALA A 395 38.04 -20.06 -1.80
C ALA A 395 39.55 -19.89 -1.70
N GLY A 396 40.30 -20.58 -2.54
CA GLY A 396 41.75 -20.52 -2.62
C GLY A 396 42.30 -19.11 -2.91
N ARG A 397 43.59 -18.92 -2.74
CA ARG A 397 44.29 -17.62 -2.93
C ARG A 397 44.31 -17.15 -4.38
N ASP A 398 44.13 -18.02 -5.33
CA ASP A 398 44.05 -17.75 -6.76
C ASP A 398 42.76 -17.04 -7.17
N ILE A 399 41.70 -17.13 -6.36
CA ILE A 399 40.47 -16.39 -6.57
C ILE A 399 40.61 -14.95 -6.09
N THR A 400 40.51 -14.00 -7.02
CA THR A 400 40.63 -12.55 -6.77
C THR A 400 39.29 -11.82 -6.87
N THR A 401 38.27 -12.47 -7.42
CA THR A 401 36.99 -11.83 -7.72
C THR A 401 35.83 -12.74 -7.36
N PHE A 402 34.86 -12.22 -6.64
CA PHE A 402 33.56 -12.84 -6.45
C PHE A 402 32.55 -12.22 -7.42
N ARG A 403 31.75 -13.07 -8.04
CA ARG A 403 30.72 -12.67 -9.00
C ARG A 403 29.42 -13.35 -8.64
N TYR A 404 28.35 -12.57 -8.55
CA TYR A 404 27.01 -13.05 -8.23
C TYR A 404 26.12 -12.88 -9.43
N ARG A 405 25.49 -13.95 -9.91
CA ARG A 405 24.44 -13.88 -10.92
C ARG A 405 23.11 -14.15 -10.26
N TRP A 406 22.32 -13.08 -10.17
CA TRP A 406 21.04 -13.10 -9.48
C TRP A 406 19.91 -13.53 -10.40
N TYR A 407 19.04 -14.39 -9.85
CA TYR A 407 17.86 -14.87 -10.52
C TYR A 407 16.61 -14.48 -9.70
N SER A 408 15.45 -14.35 -10.41
CA SER A 408 14.11 -14.27 -9.83
C SER A 408 13.19 -15.14 -10.66
N GLU A 409 12.56 -16.13 -10.04
CA GLU A 409 11.67 -17.07 -10.71
C GLU A 409 12.22 -17.60 -12.05
N GLY A 410 13.51 -17.99 -12.05
CA GLY A 410 14.22 -18.60 -13.15
C GLY A 410 14.78 -17.66 -14.21
N VAL A 411 14.44 -16.38 -14.21
CA VAL A 411 15.04 -15.40 -15.13
C VAL A 411 16.27 -14.73 -14.50
N ALA A 412 17.35 -14.58 -15.28
CA ALA A 412 18.54 -13.89 -14.83
C ALA A 412 18.33 -12.37 -14.88
N ILE A 413 18.66 -11.68 -13.79
CA ILE A 413 18.37 -10.27 -13.59
C ILE A 413 19.59 -9.41 -13.82
N ARG A 414 20.65 -9.67 -13.05
CA ARG A 414 21.91 -8.92 -13.08
C ARG A 414 23.07 -9.77 -12.57
N GLU A 415 24.28 -9.28 -12.82
CA GLU A 415 25.50 -9.81 -12.23
C GLU A 415 26.20 -8.71 -11.46
N ASP A 416 26.57 -9.00 -10.19
CA ASP A 416 27.33 -8.11 -9.36
C ASP A 416 28.75 -8.65 -9.22
N VAL A 417 29.75 -7.81 -9.46
CA VAL A 417 31.16 -8.18 -9.49
C VAL A 417 31.88 -7.44 -8.36
N GLN A 418 32.55 -8.21 -7.51
CA GLN A 418 33.16 -7.72 -6.29
C GLN A 418 34.61 -8.19 -6.19
N PRO A 419 35.60 -7.27 -6.28
CA PRO A 419 37.00 -7.58 -6.03
C PRO A 419 37.22 -8.04 -4.59
N ARG A 420 37.74 -9.24 -4.39
CA ARG A 420 37.96 -9.85 -3.08
C ARG A 420 38.83 -8.97 -2.16
N GLN A 421 39.96 -8.45 -2.66
CA GLN A 421 40.87 -7.65 -1.86
C GLN A 421 40.25 -6.35 -1.39
N ALA A 422 39.47 -5.67 -2.28
CA ALA A 422 38.78 -4.44 -1.90
C ALA A 422 37.76 -4.67 -0.78
N PHE A 423 37.10 -5.83 -0.77
CA PHE A 423 36.18 -6.24 0.30
C PHE A 423 36.96 -6.46 1.63
N VAL A 424 38.04 -7.22 1.58
CA VAL A 424 38.89 -7.51 2.77
C VAL A 424 39.42 -6.21 3.37
N ASP A 425 39.97 -5.31 2.54
CA ASP A 425 40.48 -4.02 2.98
C ASP A 425 39.40 -3.17 3.64
N ALA A 426 38.17 -3.17 3.07
CA ALA A 426 37.05 -2.43 3.63
C ALA A 426 36.56 -2.98 4.98
N VAL A 427 36.57 -4.31 5.16
CA VAL A 427 36.17 -4.94 6.42
C VAL A 427 37.28 -4.82 7.49
N ALA A 428 38.55 -4.96 7.10
CA ALA A 428 39.70 -4.87 8.01
C ALA A 428 40.03 -3.42 8.44
N SER A 429 39.57 -2.42 7.69
CA SER A 429 39.84 -1.02 7.96
C SER A 429 38.99 -0.48 9.10
N GLU A 430 39.62 0.11 10.12
CA GLU A 430 38.92 0.95 11.10
C GLU A 430 38.55 2.33 10.52
N ASP A 431 39.04 2.68 9.34
CA ASP A 431 38.79 3.95 8.68
C ASP A 431 37.45 3.95 7.97
N ALA A 432 36.48 4.73 8.48
CA ALA A 432 35.16 4.90 7.91
C ALA A 432 35.14 5.52 6.49
N ASN A 433 36.32 5.95 5.97
CA ASN A 433 36.42 6.63 4.67
C ASN A 433 36.66 5.67 3.50
N ILE A 434 36.88 4.38 3.70
CA ILE A 434 37.02 3.42 2.60
C ILE A 434 35.65 3.09 2.06
N ASP A 435 35.28 3.73 0.95
CA ASP A 435 34.03 3.48 0.26
C ASP A 435 34.17 2.30 -0.73
N TYR A 436 34.02 1.10 -0.19
CA TYR A 436 34.04 -0.15 -0.97
C TYR A 436 33.02 -0.15 -2.12
N ARG A 437 31.93 0.64 -2.03
CA ARG A 437 30.89 0.74 -3.05
C ARG A 437 31.43 1.12 -4.42
N HIS A 438 32.50 1.89 -4.49
CA HIS A 438 33.15 2.25 -5.74
C HIS A 438 33.89 1.08 -6.41
N SER A 439 34.16 -0.01 -5.70
CA SER A 439 34.81 -1.21 -6.24
C SER A 439 33.83 -2.23 -6.81
N ILE A 440 32.54 -2.10 -6.48
CA ILE A 440 31.48 -2.97 -6.96
C ILE A 440 30.91 -2.41 -8.26
N TYR A 441 30.72 -3.26 -9.25
CA TYR A 441 30.01 -2.90 -10.46
C TYR A 441 29.04 -3.99 -10.86
N SER A 442 27.92 -3.58 -11.44
CA SER A 442 26.84 -4.47 -11.85
C SER A 442 26.70 -4.50 -13.37
N LEU A 443 26.39 -5.65 -13.88
CA LEU A 443 26.24 -5.94 -15.31
C LEU A 443 24.89 -6.57 -15.61
N ALA A 444 24.47 -6.49 -16.88
CA ALA A 444 23.32 -7.26 -17.34
C ALA A 444 23.64 -8.75 -17.27
N ALA A 445 22.78 -9.53 -16.60
CA ALA A 445 22.91 -10.98 -16.61
C ALA A 445 22.36 -11.59 -17.88
N THR A 446 23.02 -12.66 -18.34
CA THR A 446 22.53 -13.48 -19.45
C THR A 446 21.90 -14.76 -18.91
N GLY A 447 20.80 -15.21 -19.52
CA GLY A 447 20.17 -16.52 -19.18
C GLY A 447 21.00 -17.74 -19.61
N ARG A 448 22.16 -17.53 -20.18
CA ARG A 448 23.04 -18.65 -20.66
C ARG A 448 23.82 -19.23 -19.48
N PRO A 449 23.93 -20.56 -19.39
CA PRO A 449 24.76 -21.22 -18.38
C PRO A 449 26.20 -20.69 -18.42
N ALA A 450 26.74 -20.43 -17.26
CA ALA A 450 28.13 -20.02 -17.12
C ALA A 450 29.08 -21.16 -17.56
N LYS A 451 30.15 -20.82 -18.26
CA LYS A 451 31.22 -21.75 -18.62
C LYS A 451 32.27 -21.74 -17.50
N GLY A 452 32.80 -22.88 -17.11
CA GLY A 452 33.83 -23.03 -16.09
C GLY A 452 33.72 -24.37 -15.39
N GLU A 453 34.56 -24.60 -14.40
CA GLU A 453 34.50 -25.77 -13.53
C GLU A 453 33.34 -25.61 -12.52
N VAL A 454 32.45 -26.59 -12.48
CA VAL A 454 31.32 -26.60 -11.57
C VAL A 454 31.76 -27.20 -10.24
N LEU A 455 31.83 -26.38 -9.21
CA LEU A 455 32.22 -26.78 -7.86
C LEU A 455 31.06 -27.31 -7.05
N ASP A 456 29.84 -26.77 -7.27
CA ASP A 456 28.60 -27.24 -6.64
C ASP A 456 27.39 -26.95 -7.52
N GLU A 457 26.48 -27.95 -7.63
CA GLU A 457 25.19 -27.82 -8.34
C GLU A 457 24.15 -28.68 -7.62
N PRO A 458 23.46 -28.13 -6.62
CA PRO A 458 22.52 -28.90 -5.81
C PRO A 458 21.23 -29.23 -6.54
N SER A 459 20.58 -30.31 -6.12
CA SER A 459 19.16 -30.52 -6.40
C SER A 459 18.31 -29.75 -5.39
N TYR A 460 17.23 -29.09 -5.87
CA TYR A 460 16.36 -28.32 -5.01
C TYR A 460 15.13 -29.10 -4.56
N PRO A 461 14.60 -28.79 -3.35
CA PRO A 461 13.26 -29.18 -3.00
C PRO A 461 12.28 -28.57 -4.02
N ARG A 462 11.55 -29.44 -4.71
CA ARG A 462 10.59 -29.02 -5.73
C ARG A 462 9.27 -28.52 -5.15
N PHE A 463 8.96 -28.90 -3.91
CA PHE A 463 7.72 -28.57 -3.25
C PHE A 463 7.96 -27.66 -2.04
N ASN A 464 7.21 -26.55 -2.00
CA ASN A 464 7.16 -25.63 -0.86
C ASN A 464 5.71 -25.34 -0.51
N TYR A 465 5.45 -25.11 0.77
CA TYR A 465 4.15 -24.65 1.25
C TYR A 465 4.30 -23.63 2.38
N ASP A 466 3.29 -22.80 2.54
CA ASP A 466 3.18 -21.82 3.62
C ASP A 466 1.74 -21.74 4.11
N ILE A 467 1.56 -21.50 5.41
CA ILE A 467 0.25 -21.35 6.03
C ILE A 467 0.22 -20.01 6.75
N GLY A 468 -0.76 -19.19 6.41
CA GLY A 468 -0.90 -17.86 7.00
C GLY A 468 -2.32 -17.32 6.99
N PRO A 469 -2.57 -16.22 7.69
CA PRO A 469 -3.85 -15.54 7.64
C PRO A 469 -4.01 -14.79 6.31
N GLY A 470 -5.26 -14.64 5.85
CA GLY A 470 -5.64 -13.76 4.76
C GLY A 470 -6.67 -12.75 5.22
N LEU A 471 -6.61 -11.55 4.68
CA LEU A 471 -7.60 -10.51 4.87
C LEU A 471 -8.03 -9.97 3.51
N GLN A 472 -9.31 -10.09 3.22
CA GLN A 472 -9.95 -9.40 2.10
C GLN A 472 -10.85 -8.32 2.67
N GLN A 473 -10.83 -7.12 2.08
CA GLN A 473 -11.62 -5.99 2.56
C GLN A 473 -12.14 -5.16 1.39
N ASN A 474 -13.38 -4.69 1.55
CA ASN A 474 -14.03 -3.80 0.61
C ASN A 474 -14.63 -2.63 1.39
N VAL A 475 -14.32 -1.41 0.96
CA VAL A 475 -14.82 -0.20 1.61
C VAL A 475 -15.65 0.56 0.59
N GLY A 476 -16.93 0.70 0.84
CA GLY A 476 -17.74 1.55 -0.03
C GLY A 476 -19.19 1.10 -0.16
N GLY A 477 -19.96 1.94 -0.84
CA GLY A 477 -21.41 1.74 -1.04
C GLY A 477 -22.22 1.86 0.26
N PRO A 478 -23.51 1.57 0.18
CA PRO A 478 -24.41 1.58 1.34
C PRO A 478 -24.05 0.51 2.38
N ASP A 479 -23.38 -0.57 1.96
CA ASP A 479 -23.00 -1.69 2.83
C ASP A 479 -21.86 -1.35 3.78
N GLY A 480 -21.15 -0.26 3.53
CA GLY A 480 -20.09 0.24 4.39
C GLY A 480 -18.80 -0.55 4.25
N TYR A 481 -18.26 -1.01 5.39
CA TYR A 481 -17.03 -1.79 5.44
C TYR A 481 -17.34 -3.29 5.48
N LEU A 482 -16.92 -4.00 4.45
CA LEU A 482 -17.02 -5.46 4.35
C LEU A 482 -15.62 -6.07 4.48
N TYR A 483 -15.52 -7.18 5.21
CA TYR A 483 -14.27 -7.90 5.39
C TYR A 483 -14.48 -9.40 5.47
N GLN A 484 -13.43 -10.14 5.06
CA GLN A 484 -13.31 -11.58 5.22
C GLN A 484 -11.91 -11.91 5.76
N VAL A 485 -11.85 -12.68 6.82
CA VAL A 485 -10.61 -13.24 7.37
C VAL A 485 -10.56 -14.74 7.07
N THR A 486 -9.45 -15.16 6.48
CA THR A 486 -9.26 -16.56 6.04
C THR A 486 -8.00 -17.17 6.64
N ALA A 487 -7.99 -18.49 6.74
CA ALA A 487 -6.77 -19.29 6.85
C ALA A 487 -6.37 -19.73 5.43
N ASN A 488 -5.18 -19.38 5.02
CA ASN A 488 -4.66 -19.65 3.68
C ASN A 488 -3.59 -20.75 3.75
N LEU A 489 -3.66 -21.68 2.79
CA LEU A 489 -2.58 -22.60 2.46
C LEU A 489 -2.09 -22.26 1.05
N ALA A 490 -0.88 -21.71 0.97
CA ALA A 490 -0.16 -21.52 -0.28
C ALA A 490 0.77 -22.70 -0.52
N ALA A 491 0.84 -23.19 -1.76
CA ALA A 491 1.77 -24.25 -2.14
C ALA A 491 2.34 -24.01 -3.53
N SER A 492 3.58 -24.43 -3.74
CA SER A 492 4.22 -24.38 -5.06
C SER A 492 5.01 -25.66 -5.34
N TYR A 493 4.99 -26.08 -6.60
CA TYR A 493 5.77 -27.21 -7.09
C TYR A 493 6.55 -26.82 -8.34
N ARG A 494 7.87 -26.87 -8.28
CA ARG A 494 8.75 -26.56 -9.42
C ARG A 494 8.94 -27.77 -10.32
N THR A 495 8.65 -27.61 -11.60
CA THR A 495 8.96 -28.60 -12.64
C THR A 495 10.43 -28.49 -13.07
N ASP A 496 10.91 -27.27 -13.23
CA ASP A 496 12.28 -26.91 -13.54
C ASP A 496 12.59 -25.49 -13.01
N ARG A 497 13.75 -24.91 -13.35
CA ARG A 497 14.16 -23.57 -12.90
C ARG A 497 13.15 -22.48 -13.32
N ASN A 498 12.55 -22.61 -14.50
CA ASN A 498 11.72 -21.60 -15.14
C ASN A 498 10.22 -21.92 -15.10
N GLY A 499 9.83 -23.12 -14.63
CA GLY A 499 8.44 -23.57 -14.64
C GLY A 499 7.98 -24.06 -13.27
N TRP A 500 6.76 -23.68 -12.86
CA TRP A 500 6.19 -24.12 -11.59
C TRP A 500 4.66 -24.07 -11.59
N PHE A 501 4.10 -24.92 -10.76
CA PHE A 501 2.71 -24.79 -10.30
C PHE A 501 2.68 -23.97 -9.02
N SER A 502 1.69 -23.08 -8.89
CA SER A 502 1.38 -22.38 -7.64
C SER A 502 -0.10 -22.51 -7.35
N GLY A 503 -0.45 -22.62 -6.07
CA GLY A 503 -1.83 -22.70 -5.62
C GLY A 503 -2.05 -22.00 -4.29
N LEU A 504 -3.24 -21.43 -4.13
CA LEU A 504 -3.70 -20.80 -2.90
C LEU A 504 -5.12 -21.30 -2.59
N VAL A 505 -5.25 -21.97 -1.46
CA VAL A 505 -6.52 -22.42 -0.91
C VAL A 505 -6.83 -21.60 0.32
N ALA A 506 -8.04 -21.08 0.40
CA ALA A 506 -8.51 -20.28 1.52
C ALA A 506 -9.71 -20.94 2.23
N TYR A 507 -9.68 -20.93 3.55
CA TYR A 507 -10.79 -21.30 4.40
C TYR A 507 -11.30 -20.08 5.15
N ASN A 508 -12.59 -19.78 5.01
CA ASN A 508 -13.25 -18.66 5.66
C ASN A 508 -13.34 -18.87 7.17
N LEU A 509 -12.71 -18.03 7.97
CA LEU A 509 -12.80 -18.07 9.44
C LEU A 509 -13.98 -17.25 9.94
N PHE A 510 -14.11 -16.03 9.43
CA PHE A 510 -15.23 -15.13 9.70
C PHE A 510 -15.25 -13.99 8.69
N ASP A 511 -16.43 -13.49 8.41
CA ASP A 511 -16.68 -12.35 7.54
C ASP A 511 -17.94 -11.58 8.01
N ASN A 512 -18.28 -10.50 7.31
CA ASN A 512 -19.53 -9.76 7.51
C ASN A 512 -20.24 -9.49 6.18
N TYR A 513 -20.03 -10.31 5.17
CA TYR A 513 -20.65 -10.18 3.85
C TYR A 513 -22.15 -10.50 3.84
N ASP A 514 -22.68 -11.06 4.96
CA ASP A 514 -24.13 -11.15 5.20
C ASP A 514 -24.87 -9.79 5.16
N ARG A 515 -24.10 -8.69 5.25
CA ARG A 515 -24.59 -7.31 5.17
C ARG A 515 -24.58 -6.73 3.76
N ALA A 516 -23.99 -7.42 2.78
CA ALA A 516 -23.95 -6.96 1.40
C ALA A 516 -25.32 -7.12 0.76
N GLU A 517 -26.05 -6.02 0.65
CA GLU A 517 -27.38 -5.95 0.06
C GLU A 517 -27.42 -5.06 -1.20
N TYR A 518 -26.37 -4.27 -1.40
CA TYR A 518 -26.32 -3.31 -2.49
C TYR A 518 -25.95 -3.98 -3.82
N SER A 519 -26.80 -3.79 -4.82
CA SER A 519 -26.52 -4.17 -6.20
C SER A 519 -26.12 -2.93 -6.99
N THR A 520 -25.00 -3.02 -7.71
CA THR A 520 -24.53 -1.93 -8.58
C THR A 520 -25.55 -1.54 -9.64
N SER A 521 -25.60 -0.26 -9.98
CA SER A 521 -26.39 0.27 -11.10
C SER A 521 -25.66 0.16 -12.46
N SER A 522 -24.46 -0.40 -12.50
CA SER A 522 -23.66 -0.62 -13.71
C SER A 522 -24.43 -1.50 -14.73
N ARG A 523 -24.33 -1.14 -16.01
CA ARG A 523 -24.83 -1.95 -17.14
C ARG A 523 -23.76 -2.85 -17.76
N LEU A 524 -22.53 -2.75 -17.29
CA LEU A 524 -21.43 -3.61 -17.70
C LEU A 524 -21.60 -5.04 -17.18
N PRO A 525 -20.94 -6.04 -17.81
CA PRO A 525 -20.82 -7.37 -17.22
C PRO A 525 -20.26 -7.31 -15.79
N ARG A 526 -20.84 -8.09 -14.88
CA ARG A 526 -20.44 -8.11 -13.46
C ARG A 526 -19.14 -8.90 -13.28
N VAL A 527 -18.03 -8.20 -13.40
CA VAL A 527 -16.68 -8.80 -13.38
C VAL A 527 -15.98 -8.63 -12.04
N ARG A 528 -16.49 -7.75 -11.17
CA ARG A 528 -16.00 -7.51 -9.80
C ARG A 528 -17.12 -7.31 -8.77
N SER A 529 -18.26 -6.76 -9.19
CA SER A 529 -19.35 -6.40 -8.27
C SER A 529 -20.03 -7.61 -7.61
N ASP A 530 -19.94 -8.81 -8.20
CA ASP A 530 -20.46 -10.06 -7.61
C ASP A 530 -19.49 -10.73 -6.59
N ILE A 531 -18.45 -10.04 -6.10
CA ILE A 531 -17.47 -10.63 -5.17
C ILE A 531 -18.11 -11.10 -3.86
N ASP A 532 -19.20 -10.46 -3.43
CA ASP A 532 -20.00 -10.85 -2.28
C ASP A 532 -20.50 -12.29 -2.38
N ARG A 533 -20.94 -12.72 -3.57
CA ARG A 533 -21.39 -14.08 -3.82
C ARG A 533 -20.28 -15.11 -3.70
N TYR A 534 -19.07 -14.79 -4.19
CA TYR A 534 -17.91 -15.68 -4.03
C TYR A 534 -17.47 -15.86 -2.57
N VAL A 535 -17.78 -14.87 -1.71
CA VAL A 535 -17.51 -14.96 -0.27
C VAL A 535 -18.61 -15.74 0.46
N GLN A 536 -19.88 -15.51 0.09
CA GLN A 536 -21.04 -16.08 0.79
C GLN A 536 -21.33 -17.53 0.41
N GLU A 537 -21.09 -17.94 -0.85
CA GLU A 537 -21.47 -19.26 -1.34
C GLU A 537 -20.47 -20.37 -0.95
N SER A 538 -19.25 -20.01 -0.50
CA SER A 538 -18.25 -21.02 -0.13
C SER A 538 -17.34 -20.63 1.04
N ASP A 539 -17.31 -21.47 2.07
CA ASP A 539 -16.32 -21.38 3.16
C ASP A 539 -14.91 -21.82 2.72
N PHE A 540 -14.83 -22.67 1.70
CA PHE A 540 -13.58 -23.23 1.20
C PHE A 540 -13.44 -22.91 -0.27
N SER A 541 -12.42 -22.15 -0.62
CA SER A 541 -12.20 -21.70 -2.01
C SER A 541 -10.77 -21.93 -2.48
N VAL A 542 -10.63 -22.42 -3.71
CA VAL A 542 -9.34 -22.44 -4.43
C VAL A 542 -9.18 -21.07 -5.09
N ARG A 543 -8.42 -20.17 -4.47
CA ARG A 543 -8.28 -18.79 -4.96
C ARG A 543 -7.38 -18.67 -6.18
N ASN A 544 -6.36 -19.53 -6.25
CA ASN A 544 -5.43 -19.61 -7.36
C ASN A 544 -4.97 -21.06 -7.50
N LEU A 545 -4.83 -21.54 -8.73
CA LEU A 545 -4.12 -22.78 -9.08
C LEU A 545 -3.65 -22.67 -10.53
N GLN A 546 -2.41 -22.30 -10.74
CA GLN A 546 -1.88 -22.06 -12.08
C GLN A 546 -0.51 -22.70 -12.31
N TYR A 547 -0.23 -23.03 -13.54
CA TYR A 547 1.11 -23.28 -14.05
C TYR A 547 1.67 -21.99 -14.63
N THR A 548 2.90 -21.65 -14.28
CA THR A 548 3.61 -20.48 -14.80
C THR A 548 4.95 -20.90 -15.34
N ARG A 549 5.36 -20.32 -16.47
CA ARG A 549 6.67 -20.50 -17.07
C ARG A 549 7.24 -19.18 -17.52
N THR A 550 8.50 -18.91 -17.15
CA THR A 550 9.26 -17.73 -17.55
C THR A 550 10.34 -18.09 -18.56
N ALA A 551 10.76 -17.12 -19.34
CA ALA A 551 11.88 -17.24 -20.27
C ALA A 551 12.58 -15.89 -20.45
N GLN A 552 13.91 -15.92 -20.57
CA GLN A 552 14.70 -14.78 -21.04
C GLN A 552 15.00 -15.01 -22.53
N LEU A 553 14.49 -14.15 -23.42
CA LEU A 553 14.59 -14.29 -24.87
C LEU A 553 15.85 -13.61 -25.47
N GLY A 554 16.53 -12.82 -24.65
CA GLY A 554 17.74 -12.07 -24.98
C GLY A 554 18.24 -11.33 -23.76
N ASP A 555 19.13 -10.38 -23.93
CA ASP A 555 19.72 -9.67 -22.77
C ASP A 555 18.71 -8.79 -22.05
N ASP A 556 17.71 -8.24 -22.76
CA ASP A 556 16.74 -7.30 -22.22
C ASP A 556 15.27 -7.72 -22.41
N TRP A 557 15.02 -8.89 -23.05
CA TRP A 557 13.69 -9.39 -23.33
C TRP A 557 13.31 -10.55 -22.42
N TYR A 558 12.14 -10.43 -21.81
CA TYR A 558 11.58 -11.44 -20.91
C TYR A 558 10.19 -11.83 -21.37
N ALA A 559 9.85 -13.11 -21.21
CA ALA A 559 8.54 -13.64 -21.51
C ALA A 559 8.02 -14.48 -20.33
N MET A 560 6.70 -14.50 -20.16
CA MET A 560 6.01 -15.35 -19.21
C MET A 560 4.73 -15.88 -19.84
N ALA A 561 4.42 -17.15 -19.61
CA ALA A 561 3.14 -17.76 -19.97
C ALA A 561 2.56 -18.44 -18.73
N TYR A 562 1.25 -18.40 -18.58
CA TYR A 562 0.55 -19.00 -17.45
C TYR A 562 -0.85 -19.45 -17.82
N GLY A 563 -1.40 -20.41 -17.05
CA GLY A 563 -2.76 -20.89 -17.25
C GLY A 563 -3.26 -21.69 -16.07
N GLY A 564 -4.57 -21.67 -15.87
CA GLY A 564 -5.27 -22.35 -14.77
C GLY A 564 -6.34 -21.48 -14.10
N LEU A 565 -6.55 -21.64 -12.80
CA LEU A 565 -7.36 -20.76 -11.97
C LEU A 565 -6.50 -19.55 -11.58
N LEU A 566 -6.68 -18.42 -12.28
CA LEU A 566 -5.77 -17.27 -12.17
C LEU A 566 -6.05 -16.43 -10.94
N GLU A 567 -7.34 -16.30 -10.59
CA GLU A 567 -7.80 -15.56 -9.40
C GLU A 567 -9.14 -16.13 -8.91
N THR A 568 -9.69 -15.56 -7.83
CA THR A 568 -10.97 -16.00 -7.26
C THR A 568 -12.10 -16.04 -8.28
N MET A 569 -12.18 -15.03 -9.16
CA MET A 569 -13.30 -14.86 -10.10
C MET A 569 -13.01 -15.35 -11.52
N TYR A 570 -11.75 -15.62 -11.90
CA TYR A 570 -11.38 -15.96 -13.27
C TYR A 570 -10.41 -17.12 -13.39
N SER A 571 -10.68 -17.98 -14.36
CA SER A 571 -9.78 -19.01 -14.88
C SER A 571 -9.44 -18.71 -16.33
N GLY A 572 -8.31 -19.21 -16.82
CA GLY A 572 -7.92 -19.00 -18.21
C GLY A 572 -6.44 -19.20 -18.46
N ALA A 573 -5.96 -18.56 -19.52
CA ALA A 573 -4.55 -18.58 -19.90
C ALA A 573 -4.12 -17.21 -20.42
N GLY A 574 -2.86 -16.89 -20.22
CA GLY A 574 -2.29 -15.65 -20.70
C GLY A 574 -0.78 -15.67 -20.81
N GLY A 575 -0.25 -14.56 -21.27
CA GLY A 575 1.19 -14.37 -21.38
C GLY A 575 1.55 -12.91 -21.28
N GLU A 576 2.81 -12.67 -20.94
CA GLU A 576 3.40 -11.34 -20.83
C GLU A 576 4.75 -11.33 -21.57
N LEU A 577 5.02 -10.24 -22.28
CA LEU A 577 6.30 -9.95 -22.90
C LEU A 577 6.79 -8.62 -22.35
N MET A 578 8.06 -8.53 -21.97
CA MET A 578 8.66 -7.32 -21.42
C MET A 578 10.01 -7.03 -22.04
N TYR A 579 10.20 -5.77 -22.40
CA TYR A 579 11.48 -5.17 -22.72
C TYR A 579 11.94 -4.31 -21.56
N ARG A 580 13.04 -4.72 -20.92
CA ARG A 580 13.63 -4.01 -19.76
C ARG A 580 15.15 -3.97 -19.85
N PRO A 581 15.74 -2.95 -20.47
CA PRO A 581 17.18 -2.78 -20.52
C PRO A 581 17.77 -2.65 -19.12
N PHE A 582 18.99 -3.14 -18.96
CA PHE A 582 19.69 -3.06 -17.68
C PHE A 582 19.97 -1.60 -17.30
N ASN A 583 19.73 -1.26 -16.03
CA ASN A 583 19.95 0.05 -15.42
C ASN A 583 19.37 1.22 -16.24
N THR A 584 18.20 1.00 -16.83
CA THR A 584 17.47 2.03 -17.59
C THR A 584 16.18 2.39 -16.86
N PRO A 585 15.82 3.67 -16.75
CA PRO A 585 14.61 4.09 -16.02
C PRO A 585 13.30 3.74 -16.76
N LEU A 586 13.39 3.28 -18.01
CA LEU A 586 12.23 2.94 -18.83
C LEU A 586 12.15 1.44 -19.10
N ALA A 587 10.94 0.90 -18.99
CA ALA A 587 10.61 -0.46 -19.43
C ALA A 587 9.24 -0.47 -20.13
N PHE A 588 9.01 -1.48 -20.98
CA PHE A 588 7.75 -1.66 -21.71
C PHE A 588 7.29 -3.10 -21.61
N GLY A 589 6.04 -3.28 -21.22
CA GLY A 589 5.40 -4.57 -21.10
C GLY A 589 4.14 -4.67 -21.95
N MET A 590 3.80 -5.88 -22.36
CA MET A 590 2.54 -6.19 -23.01
C MET A 590 2.03 -7.52 -22.45
N ASP A 591 0.78 -7.56 -22.02
CA ASP A 591 0.10 -8.78 -21.61
C ASP A 591 -1.14 -9.04 -22.45
N LEU A 592 -1.46 -10.30 -22.64
CA LEU A 592 -2.68 -10.75 -23.31
C LEU A 592 -3.21 -12.00 -22.62
N ASN A 593 -4.50 -11.99 -22.29
CA ASN A 593 -5.16 -13.03 -21.53
C ASN A 593 -6.52 -13.39 -22.17
N TRP A 594 -6.83 -14.67 -22.24
CA TRP A 594 -8.18 -15.16 -22.43
C TRP A 594 -8.65 -15.76 -21.12
N VAL A 595 -9.78 -15.23 -20.58
CA VAL A 595 -10.28 -15.64 -19.27
C VAL A 595 -11.77 -15.88 -19.31
N LYS A 596 -12.21 -16.82 -18.46
CA LYS A 596 -13.60 -17.20 -18.27
C LYS A 596 -13.97 -17.04 -16.79
N GLN A 597 -15.15 -16.50 -16.52
CA GLN A 597 -15.64 -16.30 -15.16
C GLN A 597 -15.89 -17.66 -14.49
N ARG A 598 -15.47 -17.81 -13.23
CA ARG A 598 -15.64 -19.02 -12.43
C ARG A 598 -17.02 -19.03 -11.76
N ASP A 599 -17.48 -20.23 -11.37
CA ASP A 599 -18.66 -20.37 -10.54
C ASP A 599 -18.43 -19.82 -9.13
N PHE A 600 -19.50 -19.44 -8.45
CA PHE A 600 -19.44 -18.80 -7.13
C PHE A 600 -19.04 -19.76 -6.00
N ASP A 601 -19.12 -21.08 -6.24
CA ASP A 601 -18.75 -22.12 -5.26
C ASP A 601 -17.24 -22.17 -4.89
N GLY A 602 -16.42 -21.35 -5.56
CA GLY A 602 -14.97 -21.30 -5.36
C GLY A 602 -14.21 -22.56 -5.85
N GLY A 603 -14.90 -23.47 -6.58
CA GLY A 603 -14.36 -24.71 -7.16
C GLY A 603 -13.76 -24.51 -8.55
N PHE A 604 -13.91 -25.55 -9.42
CA PHE A 604 -13.35 -25.57 -10.77
C PHE A 604 -14.38 -25.23 -11.87
N GLY A 605 -15.63 -25.03 -11.52
CA GLY A 605 -16.70 -24.68 -12.43
C GLY A 605 -16.52 -23.30 -13.06
N THR A 606 -17.16 -23.09 -14.24
CA THR A 606 -17.13 -21.82 -14.96
C THR A 606 -18.49 -21.41 -15.46
N ARG A 607 -18.75 -20.11 -15.51
CA ARG A 607 -19.96 -19.46 -16.03
C ARG A 607 -19.80 -19.15 -17.52
N ASP A 608 -20.83 -18.54 -18.11
CA ASP A 608 -20.86 -18.28 -19.55
C ASP A 608 -20.01 -17.10 -20.01
N TYR A 609 -19.68 -16.15 -19.09
CA TYR A 609 -18.92 -14.97 -19.46
C TYR A 609 -17.45 -15.28 -19.67
N ASP A 610 -16.94 -14.93 -20.85
CA ASP A 610 -15.51 -14.97 -21.19
C ASP A 610 -15.07 -13.70 -21.92
N VAL A 611 -13.78 -13.38 -21.81
CA VAL A 611 -13.26 -12.15 -22.41
C VAL A 611 -11.77 -12.27 -22.72
N TRP A 612 -11.36 -11.64 -23.83
CA TRP A 612 -9.97 -11.30 -24.10
C TRP A 612 -9.64 -9.96 -23.43
N THR A 613 -8.66 -9.94 -22.55
CA THR A 613 -8.17 -8.73 -21.85
C THR A 613 -6.67 -8.63 -21.97
N GLY A 614 -6.13 -7.42 -21.98
CA GLY A 614 -4.69 -7.22 -22.07
C GLY A 614 -4.32 -5.75 -22.24
N HIS A 615 -3.08 -5.44 -21.89
CA HIS A 615 -2.60 -4.05 -21.82
C HIS A 615 -1.18 -3.94 -22.38
N ILE A 616 -0.90 -2.78 -22.97
CA ILE A 616 0.46 -2.30 -23.21
C ILE A 616 0.77 -1.32 -22.09
N THR A 617 1.87 -1.54 -21.37
CA THR A 617 2.26 -0.75 -20.20
C THR A 617 3.66 -0.18 -20.39
N GLY A 618 3.76 1.15 -20.26
CA GLY A 618 5.03 1.85 -20.07
C GLY A 618 5.31 2.03 -18.59
N TYR A 619 6.52 1.76 -18.18
CA TYR A 619 7.03 1.95 -16.82
C TYR A 619 8.15 2.97 -16.85
N TRP A 620 8.08 3.95 -15.96
CA TRP A 620 9.06 5.01 -15.88
C TRP A 620 9.47 5.27 -14.42
N GLU A 621 10.69 4.87 -14.08
CA GLU A 621 11.38 5.28 -12.85
C GLU A 621 11.80 6.73 -13.03
N THR A 622 11.03 7.66 -12.49
CA THR A 622 11.16 9.08 -12.81
C THR A 622 12.48 9.71 -12.35
N GLY A 623 13.18 9.08 -11.42
CA GLY A 623 14.36 9.64 -10.75
C GLY A 623 14.04 10.80 -9.81
N PHE A 624 12.76 11.18 -9.69
CA PHE A 624 12.29 12.23 -8.79
C PHE A 624 11.61 11.60 -7.58
N GLU A 625 12.19 11.78 -6.40
CA GLU A 625 11.68 11.27 -5.12
C GLU A 625 11.28 9.77 -5.16
N ASP A 626 12.02 8.94 -5.89
CA ASP A 626 11.77 7.49 -6.05
C ASP A 626 10.34 7.15 -6.52
N VAL A 627 9.76 8.01 -7.36
CA VAL A 627 8.43 7.80 -7.94
C VAL A 627 8.52 6.96 -9.20
N LEU A 628 7.76 5.87 -9.22
CA LEU A 628 7.48 5.05 -10.39
C LEU A 628 6.14 5.47 -11.00
N ALA A 629 6.14 5.80 -12.29
CA ALA A 629 4.93 6.02 -13.08
C ALA A 629 4.69 4.83 -14.02
N LYS A 630 3.45 4.30 -14.03
CA LYS A 630 3.01 3.25 -14.95
C LYS A 630 1.81 3.77 -15.73
N LEU A 631 1.88 3.72 -17.05
CA LEU A 631 0.76 4.02 -17.94
C LEU A 631 0.40 2.76 -18.72
N SER A 632 -0.79 2.25 -18.49
CA SER A 632 -1.31 1.06 -19.17
C SER A 632 -2.48 1.44 -20.05
N VAL A 633 -2.49 0.96 -21.29
CA VAL A 633 -3.59 1.15 -22.24
C VAL A 633 -4.01 -0.21 -22.77
N GLY A 634 -5.32 -0.49 -22.75
CA GLY A 634 -5.80 -1.79 -23.22
C GLY A 634 -7.27 -2.07 -22.93
N ARG A 635 -7.63 -3.35 -23.03
CA ARG A 635 -8.99 -3.85 -22.81
C ARG A 635 -9.09 -4.50 -21.42
N TYR A 636 -10.10 -4.09 -20.69
CA TYR A 636 -10.39 -4.51 -19.32
C TYR A 636 -11.34 -5.72 -19.28
N LEU A 637 -11.58 -6.25 -18.07
CA LEU A 637 -12.39 -7.46 -17.87
C LEU A 637 -13.85 -7.33 -18.31
N ALA A 638 -14.46 -6.15 -18.17
CA ALA A 638 -15.82 -5.91 -18.61
C ALA A 638 -15.94 -5.72 -20.14
N GLY A 639 -14.82 -5.80 -20.85
CA GLY A 639 -14.74 -5.63 -22.29
C GLY A 639 -14.52 -4.19 -22.75
N ASP A 640 -14.56 -3.25 -21.83
CA ASP A 640 -14.28 -1.84 -22.02
C ASP A 640 -12.81 -1.57 -22.35
N VAL A 641 -12.52 -0.48 -23.04
CA VAL A 641 -11.17 -0.09 -23.48
C VAL A 641 -10.79 1.26 -22.89
N GLY A 642 -9.57 1.39 -22.39
CA GLY A 642 -9.16 2.64 -21.76
C GLY A 642 -7.71 2.67 -21.32
N ALA A 643 -7.42 3.56 -20.36
CA ALA A 643 -6.08 3.76 -19.82
C ALA A 643 -6.10 3.83 -18.28
N THR A 644 -5.06 3.27 -17.67
CA THR A 644 -4.75 3.40 -16.23
C THR A 644 -3.44 4.11 -16.05
N LEU A 645 -3.43 5.18 -15.25
CA LEU A 645 -2.23 5.78 -14.69
C LEU A 645 -2.08 5.30 -13.24
N ASP A 646 -0.91 4.74 -12.91
CA ASP A 646 -0.52 4.32 -11.57
C ASP A 646 0.76 5.07 -11.20
N LEU A 647 0.74 5.79 -10.10
CA LEU A 647 1.87 6.49 -9.53
C LEU A 647 2.18 5.91 -8.16
N SER A 648 3.41 5.49 -7.94
CA SER A 648 3.83 4.95 -6.65
C SER A 648 5.21 5.42 -6.25
N ARG A 649 5.42 5.56 -4.95
CA ARG A 649 6.72 5.87 -4.36
C ARG A 649 7.18 4.73 -3.47
N GLN A 650 8.46 4.38 -3.56
CA GLN A 650 9.10 3.46 -2.64
C GLN A 650 10.00 4.23 -1.68
N PHE A 651 9.75 4.08 -0.37
CA PHE A 651 10.58 4.68 0.68
C PHE A 651 11.82 3.81 0.99
N ALA A 652 12.81 4.39 1.67
CA ALA A 652 14.02 3.67 2.09
C ALA A 652 13.71 2.45 2.98
N SER A 653 12.65 2.51 3.80
CA SER A 653 12.12 1.37 4.56
C SER A 653 11.64 0.20 3.68
N GLY A 654 11.50 0.40 2.35
CA GLY A 654 10.92 -0.53 1.39
C GLY A 654 9.40 -0.47 1.32
N VAL A 655 8.74 0.33 2.15
CA VAL A 655 7.31 0.60 2.02
C VAL A 655 7.05 1.29 0.71
N ARG A 656 6.05 0.81 -0.04
CA ARG A 656 5.58 1.44 -1.28
C ARG A 656 4.16 1.95 -1.07
N LEU A 657 3.95 3.22 -1.37
CA LEU A 657 2.65 3.87 -1.38
C LEU A 657 2.32 4.27 -2.82
N GLY A 658 1.12 3.93 -3.29
CA GLY A 658 0.69 4.25 -4.65
C GLY A 658 -0.79 4.58 -4.76
N ALA A 659 -1.14 5.19 -5.89
CA ALA A 659 -2.50 5.50 -6.28
C ALA A 659 -2.67 5.29 -7.79
N TRP A 660 -3.85 4.82 -8.19
CA TRP A 660 -4.19 4.67 -9.61
C TRP A 660 -5.51 5.33 -9.96
N ALA A 661 -5.64 5.68 -11.23
CA ALA A 661 -6.88 6.13 -11.83
C ALA A 661 -7.03 5.48 -13.21
N THR A 662 -8.22 4.93 -13.51
CA THR A 662 -8.54 4.25 -14.76
C THR A 662 -9.75 4.90 -15.42
N ARG A 663 -9.61 5.31 -16.66
CA ARG A 663 -10.71 5.83 -17.48
C ARG A 663 -10.88 4.98 -18.72
N THR A 664 -12.12 4.60 -19.02
CA THR A 664 -12.47 3.76 -20.15
C THR A 664 -13.59 4.39 -20.99
N ASP A 665 -13.92 3.74 -22.09
CA ASP A 665 -15.03 4.11 -22.99
C ASP A 665 -16.42 3.69 -22.49
N ALA A 666 -16.50 3.08 -21.29
CA ALA A 666 -17.77 2.63 -20.70
C ALA A 666 -18.74 3.78 -20.40
N GLY A 667 -18.27 5.02 -20.21
CA GLY A 667 -19.12 6.21 -20.06
C GLY A 667 -20.21 6.03 -18.99
N ASP A 668 -21.47 6.27 -19.37
CA ASP A 668 -22.63 6.17 -18.46
C ASP A 668 -22.94 4.72 -18.02
N ASP A 669 -22.40 3.70 -18.70
CA ASP A 669 -22.58 2.29 -18.33
C ASP A 669 -21.80 1.91 -17.08
N TYR A 670 -20.88 2.76 -16.63
CA TYR A 670 -20.14 2.61 -15.38
C TYR A 670 -21.07 2.52 -14.14
N GLY A 671 -22.19 3.22 -14.19
CA GLY A 671 -23.16 3.32 -13.09
C GLY A 671 -22.85 4.52 -12.17
N GLU A 672 -22.12 4.35 -11.09
CA GLU A 672 -21.71 5.47 -10.23
C GLU A 672 -20.34 6.04 -10.64
N GLY A 673 -20.32 7.28 -11.14
CA GLY A 673 -19.12 7.98 -11.64
C GLY A 673 -18.63 7.45 -12.98
N SER A 674 -17.58 8.03 -13.54
CA SER A 674 -17.09 7.80 -14.90
C SER A 674 -15.71 7.15 -14.98
N PHE A 675 -15.06 6.83 -13.83
CA PHE A 675 -13.73 6.22 -13.80
C PHE A 675 -13.47 5.43 -12.51
N ASP A 676 -12.58 4.44 -12.57
CA ASP A 676 -12.09 3.68 -11.41
C ASP A 676 -10.85 4.34 -10.81
N LYS A 677 -10.68 4.20 -9.49
CA LYS A 677 -9.53 4.74 -8.75
C LYS A 677 -9.32 4.01 -7.44
N GLY A 678 -8.11 4.10 -6.94
CA GLY A 678 -7.77 3.56 -5.63
C GLY A 678 -6.39 3.97 -5.17
N ILE A 679 -6.10 3.59 -3.93
CA ILE A 679 -4.79 3.72 -3.30
C ILE A 679 -4.34 2.37 -2.77
N TYR A 680 -3.03 2.18 -2.68
CA TYR A 680 -2.46 0.98 -2.09
C TYR A 680 -1.19 1.28 -1.31
N VAL A 681 -0.92 0.42 -0.34
CA VAL A 681 0.35 0.39 0.38
C VAL A 681 0.88 -1.04 0.38
N THR A 682 2.18 -1.20 0.11
CA THR A 682 2.91 -2.46 0.24
C THR A 682 3.97 -2.28 1.31
N ILE A 683 3.99 -3.18 2.29
CA ILE A 683 4.86 -3.07 3.47
C ILE A 683 5.71 -4.32 3.56
N PRO A 684 7.04 -4.21 3.57
CA PRO A 684 7.93 -5.33 3.84
C PRO A 684 7.68 -5.89 5.25
N LEU A 685 7.60 -7.20 5.38
CA LEU A 685 7.38 -7.83 6.69
C LEU A 685 8.58 -7.66 7.64
N ASP A 686 9.77 -7.43 7.11
CA ASP A 686 10.94 -7.12 7.91
C ASP A 686 10.84 -5.77 8.64
N ALA A 687 9.94 -4.85 8.22
CA ALA A 687 9.62 -3.64 8.96
C ALA A 687 8.98 -3.91 10.33
N PHE A 688 8.39 -5.09 10.54
CA PHE A 688 7.70 -5.49 11.77
C PHE A 688 8.39 -6.62 12.53
N PHE A 689 9.09 -7.51 11.82
CA PHE A 689 9.70 -8.67 12.42
C PHE A 689 11.17 -8.43 12.78
N VAL A 690 11.59 -9.07 13.87
CA VAL A 690 12.98 -9.03 14.36
C VAL A 690 13.96 -9.86 13.52
N LYS A 691 13.47 -10.55 12.49
CA LYS A 691 14.27 -11.28 11.49
C LYS A 691 14.05 -10.68 10.13
N SER A 692 15.11 -10.57 9.35
CA SER A 692 15.03 -10.12 7.97
C SER A 692 14.18 -11.04 7.11
N SER A 693 13.42 -10.44 6.20
CA SER A 693 12.52 -11.14 5.28
C SER A 693 12.29 -10.31 4.02
N ARG A 694 12.21 -10.96 2.86
CA ARG A 694 11.83 -10.34 1.59
C ARG A 694 10.32 -10.33 1.36
N ASN A 695 9.56 -11.00 2.23
CA ASN A 695 8.12 -11.06 2.11
C ASN A 695 7.48 -9.70 2.36
N GLN A 696 6.37 -9.45 1.69
CA GLN A 696 5.64 -8.19 1.74
C GLN A 696 4.14 -8.47 1.93
N VAL A 697 3.45 -7.52 2.55
CA VAL A 697 1.99 -7.48 2.62
C VAL A 697 1.48 -6.27 1.88
N GLY A 698 0.50 -6.47 1.00
CA GLY A 698 -0.17 -5.40 0.26
C GLY A 698 -1.58 -5.16 0.80
N LEU A 699 -1.95 -3.89 0.91
CA LEU A 699 -3.31 -3.44 1.22
C LEU A 699 -3.72 -2.45 0.14
N ALA A 700 -4.90 -2.65 -0.44
CA ALA A 700 -5.45 -1.75 -1.45
C ALA A 700 -6.86 -1.32 -1.06
N TRP A 701 -7.19 -0.09 -1.41
CA TRP A 701 -8.52 0.48 -1.22
C TRP A 701 -9.07 1.00 -2.51
N GLN A 702 -10.22 0.45 -2.88
CA GLN A 702 -11.07 0.98 -3.92
C GLN A 702 -12.31 1.55 -3.24
N PRO A 703 -12.66 2.84 -3.47
CA PRO A 703 -13.82 3.47 -2.83
C PRO A 703 -15.15 2.82 -3.19
N LEU A 704 -15.20 2.16 -4.34
CA LEU A 704 -16.34 1.36 -4.83
C LEU A 704 -15.80 0.17 -5.61
N ILE A 705 -16.46 -0.98 -5.48
CA ILE A 705 -16.22 -2.12 -6.36
C ILE A 705 -16.85 -1.77 -7.69
N ARG A 706 -16.05 -1.69 -8.74
CA ARG A 706 -16.48 -1.31 -10.08
C ARG A 706 -16.17 -2.39 -11.08
N ASP A 707 -17.05 -2.57 -12.05
CA ASP A 707 -16.86 -3.48 -13.16
C ASP A 707 -16.06 -2.83 -14.29
N GLY A 708 -16.33 -1.55 -14.60
CA GLY A 708 -15.55 -0.81 -15.57
C GLY A 708 -14.13 -0.52 -15.12
N GLY A 709 -13.15 -0.65 -16.00
CA GLY A 709 -11.75 -0.47 -15.70
C GLY A 709 -11.13 -1.59 -14.87
N ALA A 710 -11.86 -2.66 -14.60
CA ALA A 710 -11.39 -3.78 -13.80
C ALA A 710 -10.33 -4.60 -14.54
N ARG A 711 -9.19 -4.83 -13.88
CA ARG A 711 -8.06 -5.61 -14.43
C ARG A 711 -8.07 -7.04 -13.89
N LEU A 712 -7.54 -7.98 -14.68
CA LEU A 712 -7.26 -9.34 -14.23
C LEU A 712 -6.20 -9.32 -13.11
N GLY A 713 -6.47 -9.97 -12.00
CA GLY A 713 -5.50 -10.24 -10.95
C GLY A 713 -4.51 -11.30 -11.42
N ARG A 714 -3.22 -10.97 -11.54
CA ARG A 714 -2.16 -11.89 -11.93
C ARG A 714 -1.25 -12.17 -10.73
N ALA A 715 -0.94 -13.43 -10.48
CA ALA A 715 -0.07 -13.83 -9.39
C ALA A 715 1.37 -13.32 -9.57
N TYR A 716 1.81 -13.16 -10.81
CA TYR A 716 3.16 -12.70 -11.17
C TYR A 716 3.12 -11.66 -12.28
N SER A 717 4.11 -10.78 -12.29
CA SER A 717 4.35 -9.74 -13.30
C SER A 717 5.84 -9.73 -13.63
N LEU A 718 6.17 -9.68 -14.90
CA LEU A 718 7.58 -9.60 -15.34
C LEU A 718 8.26 -8.33 -14.84
N TYR A 719 7.50 -7.23 -14.69
CA TYR A 719 8.05 -6.00 -14.13
C TYR A 719 8.54 -6.19 -12.68
N ASP A 720 7.75 -6.86 -11.85
CA ASP A 720 8.13 -7.10 -10.46
C ASP A 720 9.27 -8.12 -10.37
N LEU A 721 9.22 -9.21 -11.16
CA LEU A 721 10.28 -10.22 -11.22
C LEU A 721 11.63 -9.64 -11.66
N THR A 722 11.63 -8.61 -12.50
CA THR A 722 12.85 -7.98 -13.02
C THR A 722 13.16 -6.62 -12.35
N SER A 723 12.48 -6.28 -11.24
CA SER A 723 12.59 -4.96 -10.61
C SER A 723 14.02 -4.59 -10.22
N GLU A 724 14.82 -5.54 -9.79
CA GLU A 724 16.23 -5.34 -9.41
C GLU A 724 17.19 -5.10 -10.58
N ARG A 725 16.73 -5.04 -11.84
CA ARG A 725 17.53 -4.53 -12.97
C ARG A 725 17.74 -3.02 -12.93
N TRP A 726 16.89 -2.29 -12.18
CA TRP A 726 17.07 -0.87 -11.90
C TRP A 726 17.94 -0.68 -10.65
N MET A 727 19.09 -0.02 -10.84
CA MET A 727 20.08 0.16 -9.77
C MET A 727 19.86 1.40 -8.91
N GLY A 728 18.85 2.24 -9.23
CA GLY A 728 18.59 3.49 -8.51
C GLY A 728 18.41 3.30 -7.00
N ASN A 729 17.82 2.19 -6.58
CA ASN A 729 17.56 1.88 -5.17
C ASN A 729 18.57 0.90 -4.55
N TYR A 730 19.56 0.44 -5.30
CA TYR A 730 20.50 -0.60 -4.81
C TYR A 730 21.24 -0.16 -3.54
N TRP A 731 21.79 1.05 -3.56
CA TRP A 731 22.58 1.60 -2.45
C TRP A 731 21.75 2.32 -1.38
N ASN A 732 20.51 2.72 -1.70
CA ASN A 732 19.65 3.45 -0.77
C ASN A 732 19.08 2.55 0.34
N GLN A 733 19.18 1.23 0.20
CA GLN A 733 18.53 0.28 1.11
C GLN A 733 19.29 0.08 2.42
N THR A 734 20.60 0.28 2.46
CA THR A 734 21.42 0.19 3.69
C THR A 734 22.77 0.89 3.53
N PRO A 735 22.94 2.12 4.05
CA PRO A 735 24.21 2.83 4.00
C PRO A 735 25.34 2.11 4.78
N ASP A 736 24.99 1.33 5.81
CA ASP A 736 25.93 0.70 6.77
C ASP A 736 26.04 -0.83 6.63
N ALA A 737 25.53 -1.42 5.53
CA ALA A 737 25.47 -2.87 5.37
C ALA A 737 26.82 -3.61 5.36
N LEU A 738 27.92 -2.89 5.26
CA LEU A 738 29.28 -3.46 5.22
C LEU A 738 30.01 -3.45 6.57
N LYS A 739 29.46 -2.77 7.57
CA LYS A 739 30.04 -2.77 8.91
C LYS A 739 29.62 -4.02 9.68
N PRO A 740 30.54 -4.61 10.47
CA PRO A 740 30.25 -5.80 11.27
C PRO A 740 29.16 -5.58 12.30
#